data_b3b361e420162245a468884949607cb8
#
_entry.id   b3b361e420162245a468884949607cb8
#
_cell.length_a   1.000
_cell.length_b   1.000
_cell.length_c   1.000
_cell.angle_alpha   90.00
_cell.angle_beta   90.00
_cell.angle_gamma   90.00
#
_symmetry.space_group_name_H-M   'P 1'
#
loop_
_entity.id
_entity.type
_entity.pdbx_description
1 polymer ?
#
loop_
_entity_poly.entity_id
_entity_poly.type
_entity_poly.pdbx_seq_one_letter_code
_entity_poly.pdbx_strand_id
1 'polypeptide(L)'
;MFRVGCRFLFPTDFLYIFTRAQNCTHTAQESIFMSKFLYRLGSWSYRKVWPFLAFWLIVLVAMAGLTAGFAKAPNPNFSMPEMDSTTTQDKMMERFGQDTDAMSAPEGTVVIQAPEGKNLTDKQVAGEVDDLLGELKDTGALKGQDKLVSPVMAAAGMEKQMGEKMKAQHMPDEQIHKNLQQLSPLSEDKSTGTVTITFDAETVMDIPEEDMAKVTDVLNKYDEGDLTVKYQGNAFSSAGQEMGGSAEIIGLIVAAIVLLITFGSFVAAGMPLISAIIGVGIGILGVQVSTVFTDTISDMTPTLASMIGLAVGIDYALFIVNRFRNELITSSGLNDLSPKELAQELKKMDKATRAHAMGMALGTAGGSVVFAGTTVVIALAALTIIGIPFLGTMAIAAAATVIIAVLVANTFIPALLGLLGTKIFAGRVPGPKVPDPEDEKPTMGLRWVRRVRAHPWLHLIAGVVLLGILAVPFAQLRLAMPTDGTAKPGTPQREAYEITADAFGPGRNAPMIAFVDVADVPEQDRMPAFQDLLQEINGNDGVENAQIVQTTDNGDAAQIMITPTTGATDEETTETLNHLRDYQGEFEKTGGSYGITGITPIFDDISERLNNVLIPYVAIVLGLAFIVLMLVFRSIWVPLIAATGFALSMAATFGITVAIWQEGMFGIVDDPQPLLSFLPIMLIGLTFGLAMDYQVFLVTRMREGFVNGKTAGNATSNGFKHGARVVTAAALIMISVFAAFILMDEPFIKTMGFALAAGVLIDAFVVRMMIIPATMFVLDKKAWWFPRWLDKITPNMDIEGEALHSDREELLRAQREKVGETHRG
;
A
#
# COMPACT_ATOMS: atom_id res chain seq x y z
N MET A 1 -10.32 18.76 -36.53
CA MET A 1 -8.96 18.79 -37.03
C MET A 1 -8.06 18.89 -35.81
N PHE A 2 -7.71 17.81 -35.28
CA PHE A 2 -6.46 17.34 -34.77
C PHE A 2 -6.73 16.07 -33.94
N ARG A 3 -6.80 14.93 -34.66
CA ARG A 3 -6.57 13.62 -34.07
C ARG A 3 -5.06 13.47 -33.95
N VAL A 4 -4.52 13.51 -32.74
CA VAL A 4 -3.19 12.97 -32.44
C VAL A 4 -3.40 11.85 -31.46
N GLY A 5 -3.20 10.63 -31.92
CA GLY A 5 -3.38 9.41 -31.18
C GLY A 5 -2.32 9.20 -30.12
N CYS A 6 -2.74 8.96 -28.91
CA CYS A 6 -1.96 8.23 -27.92
C CYS A 6 -1.86 6.76 -28.35
N ARG A 7 -0.86 6.47 -29.20
CA ARG A 7 -0.28 5.15 -29.38
C ARG A 7 1.06 5.15 -28.64
N PHE A 8 1.02 4.88 -27.35
CA PHE A 8 2.24 4.56 -26.63
C PHE A 8 2.03 3.34 -25.76
N LEU A 9 2.82 2.34 -26.10
CA LEU A 9 3.46 1.29 -25.31
C LEU A 9 2.57 0.15 -24.77
N PHE A 10 2.11 -0.68 -25.68
CA PHE A 10 2.29 -2.13 -25.49
C PHE A 10 3.03 -2.65 -26.72
N PRO A 11 4.27 -3.15 -26.59
CA PRO A 11 4.90 -3.86 -27.67
C PRO A 11 4.14 -5.17 -27.89
N THR A 12 3.60 -5.36 -29.08
CA THR A 12 3.09 -6.62 -29.60
C THR A 12 4.14 -7.75 -29.57
N ASP A 13 5.33 -7.48 -29.08
CA ASP A 13 6.42 -8.41 -28.88
C ASP A 13 6.26 -9.33 -27.66
N PHE A 14 5.37 -9.01 -26.70
CA PHE A 14 5.15 -9.89 -25.54
C PHE A 14 4.43 -11.20 -25.93
N LEU A 15 3.59 -11.15 -26.96
CA LEU A 15 2.99 -12.37 -27.54
C LEU A 15 3.97 -13.09 -28.50
N TYR A 16 4.96 -12.41 -29.05
CA TYR A 16 5.94 -12.99 -29.96
C TYR A 16 7.01 -13.83 -29.25
N ILE A 17 7.21 -13.60 -27.94
CA ILE A 17 8.11 -14.42 -27.11
C ILE A 17 7.50 -15.80 -26.83
N PHE A 18 6.16 -15.91 -26.80
CA PHE A 18 5.47 -17.19 -26.58
C PHE A 18 5.31 -18.06 -27.85
N THR A 19 5.49 -17.53 -29.07
CA THR A 19 5.28 -18.26 -30.31
C THR A 19 6.56 -18.79 -30.98
N ARG A 20 7.74 -18.52 -30.37
CA ARG A 20 9.02 -19.02 -30.89
C ARG A 20 9.65 -20.13 -30.04
N ALA A 21 8.81 -21.02 -29.49
CA ALA A 21 9.26 -22.26 -28.83
C ALA A 21 9.51 -23.40 -29.79
N GLN A 22 10.39 -23.19 -30.73
CA GLN A 22 10.98 -24.29 -31.53
C GLN A 22 12.50 -24.21 -31.50
N ASN A 23 13.10 -24.42 -30.31
CA ASN A 23 14.47 -24.91 -30.18
C ASN A 23 14.73 -25.22 -28.69
N CYS A 24 14.51 -26.47 -28.31
CA CYS A 24 14.69 -26.98 -26.93
C CYS A 24 16.15 -26.96 -26.41
N THR A 25 17.10 -26.40 -27.14
CA THR A 25 18.51 -26.26 -26.71
C THR A 25 18.86 -24.86 -26.16
N HIS A 26 18.03 -23.84 -26.40
CA HIS A 26 18.33 -22.47 -25.97
C HIS A 26 17.99 -22.18 -24.49
N THR A 27 16.96 -22.80 -23.94
CA THR A 27 16.45 -22.46 -22.60
C THR A 27 17.31 -23.00 -21.44
N ALA A 28 17.93 -24.15 -21.60
CA ALA A 28 18.91 -24.66 -20.63
C ALA A 28 20.19 -23.81 -20.61
N GLN A 29 20.52 -23.19 -21.73
CA GLN A 29 21.70 -22.33 -21.87
C GLN A 29 21.44 -20.93 -21.25
N GLU A 30 20.22 -20.45 -21.23
CA GLU A 30 19.86 -19.16 -20.63
C GLU A 30 19.86 -19.18 -19.09
N SER A 31 19.43 -20.26 -18.45
CA SER A 31 19.43 -20.36 -16.98
C SER A 31 20.84 -20.54 -16.41
N ILE A 32 21.69 -21.30 -17.12
CA ILE A 32 23.13 -21.39 -16.81
C ILE A 32 23.80 -20.04 -17.02
N PHE A 33 23.30 -19.20 -17.92
CA PHE A 33 23.79 -17.85 -18.16
C PHE A 33 23.52 -16.92 -16.99
N MET A 34 22.34 -16.98 -16.34
CA MET A 34 21.98 -16.08 -15.24
C MET A 34 22.84 -16.32 -13.99
N SER A 35 23.00 -17.54 -13.53
CA SER A 35 23.85 -17.85 -12.36
C SER A 35 25.32 -17.52 -12.62
N LYS A 36 25.85 -17.83 -13.83
CA LYS A 36 27.20 -17.44 -14.23
C LYS A 36 27.38 -15.91 -14.38
N PHE A 37 26.36 -15.21 -14.87
CA PHE A 37 26.35 -13.74 -14.94
C PHE A 37 26.41 -13.12 -13.54
N LEU A 38 25.53 -13.55 -12.63
CA LEU A 38 25.51 -13.06 -11.24
C LEU A 38 26.83 -13.40 -10.50
N TYR A 39 27.39 -14.59 -10.71
CA TYR A 39 28.69 -14.94 -10.20
C TYR A 39 29.78 -13.94 -10.67
N ARG A 40 29.80 -13.62 -11.97
CA ARG A 40 30.76 -12.64 -12.53
C ARG A 40 30.53 -11.25 -11.96
N LEU A 41 29.26 -10.82 -11.88
CA LEU A 41 28.87 -9.55 -11.30
C LEU A 41 29.33 -9.42 -9.84
N GLY A 42 29.10 -10.45 -9.02
CA GLY A 42 29.48 -10.47 -7.61
C GLY A 42 31.00 -10.44 -7.42
N SER A 43 31.73 -11.25 -8.20
CA SER A 43 33.19 -11.24 -8.16
C SER A 43 33.79 -9.91 -8.66
N TRP A 44 33.17 -9.30 -9.67
CA TRP A 44 33.64 -8.04 -10.24
C TRP A 44 33.35 -6.85 -9.29
N SER A 45 32.13 -6.73 -8.76
CA SER A 45 31.77 -5.67 -7.80
C SER A 45 32.58 -5.77 -6.50
N TYR A 46 32.87 -6.98 -6.01
CA TYR A 46 33.75 -7.20 -4.85
C TYR A 46 35.20 -6.77 -5.11
N ARG A 47 35.72 -6.97 -6.33
CA ARG A 47 37.09 -6.56 -6.71
C ARG A 47 37.19 -5.07 -7.00
N LYS A 48 36.18 -4.48 -7.67
CA LYS A 48 36.14 -3.10 -8.14
C LYS A 48 35.14 -2.28 -7.29
N VAL A 49 35.47 -2.14 -6.00
CA VAL A 49 34.61 -1.50 -4.99
C VAL A 49 34.19 -0.08 -5.37
N TRP A 50 35.16 0.78 -5.67
CA TRP A 50 34.93 2.22 -5.85
C TRP A 50 33.98 2.58 -7.00
N PRO A 51 34.09 1.97 -8.19
CA PRO A 51 33.13 2.28 -9.27
C PRO A 51 31.67 2.00 -8.90
N PHE A 52 31.38 0.91 -8.17
CA PHE A 52 30.03 0.58 -7.77
C PHE A 52 29.49 1.48 -6.65
N LEU A 53 30.32 1.79 -5.64
CA LEU A 53 29.94 2.70 -4.57
C LEU A 53 29.74 4.12 -5.11
N ALA A 54 30.66 4.59 -5.97
CA ALA A 54 30.54 5.90 -6.61
C ALA A 54 29.30 5.98 -7.52
N PHE A 55 28.99 4.94 -8.29
CA PHE A 55 27.79 4.89 -9.12
C PHE A 55 26.52 5.14 -8.30
N TRP A 56 26.31 4.39 -7.21
CA TRP A 56 25.13 4.55 -6.38
C TRP A 56 25.08 5.90 -5.65
N LEU A 57 26.22 6.43 -5.22
CA LEU A 57 26.31 7.77 -4.65
C LEU A 57 25.95 8.86 -5.68
N ILE A 58 26.45 8.71 -6.92
CA ILE A 58 26.12 9.65 -8.01
C ILE A 58 24.63 9.58 -8.33
N VAL A 59 24.04 8.37 -8.39
CA VAL A 59 22.60 8.20 -8.61
C VAL A 59 21.81 8.89 -7.49
N LEU A 60 22.16 8.67 -6.23
CA LEU A 60 21.48 9.31 -5.08
C LEU A 60 21.56 10.83 -5.15
N VAL A 61 22.77 11.39 -5.39
CA VAL A 61 22.98 12.84 -5.48
C VAL A 61 22.27 13.44 -6.71
N ALA A 62 22.29 12.72 -7.84
CA ALA A 62 21.59 13.16 -9.05
C ALA A 62 20.06 13.19 -8.83
N MET A 63 19.51 12.15 -8.21
CA MET A 63 18.07 12.11 -7.88
C MET A 63 17.70 13.22 -6.90
N ALA A 64 18.48 13.44 -5.85
CA ALA A 64 18.27 14.55 -4.91
C ALA A 64 18.33 15.92 -5.60
N GLY A 65 19.28 16.12 -6.54
CA GLY A 65 19.37 17.34 -7.31
C GLY A 65 18.18 17.56 -8.26
N LEU A 66 17.71 16.49 -8.89
CA LEU A 66 16.51 16.55 -9.75
C LEU A 66 15.24 16.85 -8.92
N THR A 67 15.10 16.23 -7.76
CA THR A 67 13.99 16.50 -6.84
C THR A 67 13.99 17.97 -6.40
N ALA A 68 15.13 18.48 -5.93
CA ALA A 68 15.25 19.86 -5.46
C ALA A 68 15.02 20.91 -6.57
N GLY A 69 15.29 20.55 -7.84
CA GLY A 69 15.16 21.48 -8.97
C GLY A 69 13.83 21.42 -9.72
N PHE A 70 13.15 20.30 -9.69
CA PHE A 70 12.04 20.04 -10.61
C PHE A 70 10.81 19.35 -9.98
N ALA A 71 10.93 18.68 -8.81
CA ALA A 71 9.81 17.97 -8.24
C ALA A 71 8.68 18.93 -7.82
N LYS A 72 7.45 18.52 -8.10
CA LYS A 72 6.23 19.16 -7.59
C LYS A 72 5.75 18.39 -6.34
N ALA A 73 4.89 19.02 -5.55
CA ALA A 73 4.22 18.31 -4.47
C ALA A 73 3.32 17.17 -5.03
N PRO A 74 3.17 16.02 -4.32
CA PRO A 74 2.23 14.98 -4.71
C PRO A 74 0.78 15.50 -4.64
N ASN A 75 -0.09 14.97 -5.48
CA ASN A 75 -1.50 15.38 -5.51
C ASN A 75 -2.27 14.78 -4.30
N PRO A 76 -2.87 15.59 -3.42
CA PRO A 76 -3.71 15.07 -2.33
C PRO A 76 -5.04 14.55 -2.86
N ASN A 77 -5.50 15.00 -4.02
CA ASN A 77 -6.74 14.52 -4.64
C ASN A 77 -6.48 13.24 -5.43
N PHE A 78 -7.36 12.27 -5.25
CA PHE A 78 -7.31 11.04 -6.03
C PHE A 78 -7.73 11.32 -7.48
N SER A 79 -6.86 11.01 -8.43
CA SER A 79 -7.24 11.00 -9.85
C SER A 79 -8.31 9.93 -10.07
N MET A 80 -9.51 10.37 -10.49
CA MET A 80 -10.71 9.53 -10.54
C MET A 80 -10.86 8.90 -11.93
N PRO A 81 -11.28 7.61 -12.02
CA PRO A 81 -11.64 6.99 -13.29
C PRO A 81 -13.02 7.45 -13.76
N GLU A 82 -13.35 7.21 -15.03
CA GLU A 82 -14.72 7.40 -15.55
C GLU A 82 -15.69 6.43 -14.83
N MET A 83 -16.65 6.99 -14.11
CA MET A 83 -17.71 6.32 -13.34
C MET A 83 -19.02 7.10 -13.54
N ASP A 84 -20.15 6.55 -13.09
CA ASP A 84 -21.45 7.23 -13.25
C ASP A 84 -21.47 8.58 -12.56
N SER A 85 -20.96 8.67 -11.33
CA SER A 85 -20.88 9.91 -10.57
C SER A 85 -19.95 10.94 -11.21
N THR A 86 -18.76 10.54 -11.67
CA THR A 86 -17.79 11.46 -12.32
C THR A 86 -18.28 11.90 -13.70
N THR A 87 -18.89 10.99 -14.49
CA THR A 87 -19.50 11.33 -15.78
C THR A 87 -20.67 12.29 -15.62
N THR A 88 -21.47 12.10 -14.56
CA THR A 88 -22.57 13.01 -14.20
C THR A 88 -22.03 14.38 -13.80
N GLN A 89 -20.96 14.40 -13.04
CA GLN A 89 -20.28 15.65 -12.65
C GLN A 89 -19.78 16.43 -13.86
N ASP A 90 -19.10 15.76 -14.80
CA ASP A 90 -18.59 16.40 -16.01
C ASP A 90 -19.71 17.00 -16.85
N LYS A 91 -20.82 16.28 -17.04
CA LYS A 91 -22.01 16.77 -17.73
C LYS A 91 -22.65 17.97 -17.02
N MET A 92 -22.72 17.91 -15.69
CA MET A 92 -23.25 19.00 -14.87
C MET A 92 -22.41 20.27 -15.03
N MET A 93 -21.10 20.15 -14.93
CA MET A 93 -20.16 21.27 -15.08
C MET A 93 -20.23 21.89 -16.48
N GLU A 94 -20.26 21.07 -17.53
CA GLU A 94 -20.42 21.51 -18.91
C GLU A 94 -21.75 22.30 -19.09
N ARG A 95 -22.83 21.77 -18.51
CA ARG A 95 -24.17 22.33 -18.67
C ARG A 95 -24.38 23.65 -17.94
N PHE A 96 -23.75 23.79 -16.76
CA PHE A 96 -23.83 25.01 -15.96
C PHE A 96 -22.70 26.01 -16.23
N GLY A 97 -21.80 25.70 -17.17
CA GLY A 97 -20.65 26.55 -17.50
C GLY A 97 -19.70 26.77 -16.32
N GLN A 98 -19.65 25.81 -15.41
CA GLN A 98 -18.70 25.82 -14.29
C GLN A 98 -17.37 25.27 -14.77
N ASP A 99 -16.30 25.93 -14.36
CA ASP A 99 -14.96 25.44 -14.70
C ASP A 99 -14.67 24.16 -13.91
N THR A 100 -14.09 23.15 -14.55
CA THR A 100 -13.68 21.91 -13.88
C THR A 100 -12.72 22.17 -12.72
N ASP A 101 -11.99 23.27 -12.77
CA ASP A 101 -11.08 23.70 -11.72
C ASP A 101 -11.79 24.19 -10.44
N ALA A 102 -13.07 24.58 -10.52
CA ALA A 102 -13.81 25.07 -9.36
C ALA A 102 -14.02 24.03 -8.25
N MET A 103 -14.06 22.72 -8.59
CA MET A 103 -14.12 21.64 -7.59
C MET A 103 -12.76 21.26 -7.00
N SER A 104 -11.69 21.61 -7.67
CA SER A 104 -10.33 21.49 -7.16
C SER A 104 -9.92 22.70 -6.34
N ALA A 105 -10.80 23.68 -6.19
CA ALA A 105 -10.52 24.87 -5.39
C ALA A 105 -10.20 24.47 -3.94
N PRO A 106 -9.20 25.10 -3.33
CA PRO A 106 -8.78 24.79 -1.97
C PRO A 106 -9.78 25.39 -0.96
N GLU A 107 -10.85 24.65 -0.73
CA GLU A 107 -11.94 25.05 0.17
C GLU A 107 -11.84 24.33 1.52
N GLY A 108 -12.15 25.07 2.57
CA GLY A 108 -12.30 24.57 3.91
C GLY A 108 -13.58 25.11 4.56
N THR A 109 -14.11 24.35 5.48
CA THR A 109 -15.24 24.75 6.33
C THR A 109 -14.74 24.94 7.76
N VAL A 110 -14.86 26.14 8.26
CA VAL A 110 -14.63 26.48 9.66
C VAL A 110 -15.94 26.29 10.42
N VAL A 111 -15.93 25.48 11.46
CA VAL A 111 -17.05 25.20 12.35
C VAL A 111 -16.82 25.97 13.64
N ILE A 112 -17.78 26.81 14.02
CA ILE A 112 -17.73 27.68 15.17
C ILE A 112 -18.86 27.30 16.10
N GLN A 113 -18.57 26.90 17.33
CA GLN A 113 -19.55 26.55 18.34
C GLN A 113 -19.44 27.51 19.56
N ALA A 114 -20.59 28.03 19.98
CA ALA A 114 -20.68 28.89 21.16
C ALA A 114 -20.40 28.09 22.44
N PRO A 115 -19.93 28.75 23.51
CA PRO A 115 -19.79 28.12 24.82
C PRO A 115 -21.11 27.56 25.33
N GLU A 116 -21.03 26.54 26.20
CA GLU A 116 -22.19 25.85 26.75
C GLU A 116 -23.21 26.83 27.37
N GLY A 117 -24.45 26.75 26.92
CA GLY A 117 -25.55 27.61 27.35
C GLY A 117 -25.60 29.00 26.71
N LYS A 118 -24.74 29.31 25.72
CA LYS A 118 -24.78 30.54 24.92
C LYS A 118 -25.09 30.21 23.43
N ASN A 119 -25.45 31.27 22.70
CA ASN A 119 -25.73 31.17 21.27
C ASN A 119 -24.81 32.11 20.45
N LEU A 120 -24.57 31.82 19.20
CA LEU A 120 -23.81 32.71 18.30
C LEU A 120 -24.49 34.06 18.06
N THR A 121 -25.76 34.18 18.42
CA THR A 121 -26.52 35.45 18.37
C THR A 121 -26.28 36.33 19.61
N ASP A 122 -25.67 35.81 20.68
CA ASP A 122 -25.37 36.58 21.86
C ASP A 122 -24.30 37.62 21.55
N LYS A 123 -24.51 38.84 22.02
CA LYS A 123 -23.75 40.03 21.61
C LYS A 123 -22.23 39.89 21.86
N GLN A 124 -21.84 39.20 22.91
CA GLN A 124 -20.42 38.95 23.21
C GLN A 124 -19.84 37.91 22.24
N VAL A 125 -20.54 36.77 22.07
CA VAL A 125 -20.13 35.68 21.20
C VAL A 125 -20.09 36.14 19.74
N ALA A 126 -21.11 36.91 19.31
CA ALA A 126 -21.12 37.48 17.94
C ALA A 126 -19.92 38.42 17.71
N GLY A 127 -19.52 39.20 18.72
CA GLY A 127 -18.32 40.04 18.62
C GLY A 127 -17.03 39.23 18.48
N GLU A 128 -16.88 38.14 19.21
CA GLU A 128 -15.73 37.24 19.11
C GLU A 128 -15.68 36.52 17.75
N VAL A 129 -16.82 36.17 17.19
CA VAL A 129 -16.92 35.61 15.80
C VAL A 129 -16.53 36.66 14.75
N ASP A 130 -17.00 37.90 14.92
CA ASP A 130 -16.63 38.99 14.01
C ASP A 130 -15.14 39.31 14.07
N ASP A 131 -14.53 39.26 15.29
CA ASP A 131 -13.09 39.44 15.48
C ASP A 131 -12.29 38.28 14.79
N LEU A 132 -12.71 37.02 14.98
CA LEU A 132 -12.13 35.87 14.29
C LEU A 132 -12.15 36.06 12.76
N LEU A 133 -13.30 36.39 12.21
CA LEU A 133 -13.45 36.60 10.77
C LEU A 133 -12.63 37.81 10.27
N GLY A 134 -12.48 38.82 11.11
CA GLY A 134 -11.62 39.98 10.86
C GLY A 134 -10.15 39.57 10.76
N GLU A 135 -9.65 38.81 11.74
CA GLU A 135 -8.27 38.32 11.74
C GLU A 135 -8.00 37.35 10.57
N LEU A 136 -8.97 36.48 10.21
CA LEU A 136 -8.86 35.63 9.02
C LEU A 136 -8.74 36.44 7.73
N LYS A 137 -9.48 37.54 7.57
CA LYS A 137 -9.35 38.47 6.43
C LYS A 137 -7.96 39.13 6.39
N ASP A 138 -7.45 39.51 7.55
CA ASP A 138 -6.18 40.21 7.68
C ASP A 138 -4.98 39.30 7.38
N THR A 139 -5.14 37.97 7.35
CA THR A 139 -4.09 37.02 6.92
C THR A 139 -3.67 37.26 5.48
N GLY A 140 -4.58 37.75 4.62
CA GLY A 140 -4.34 37.91 3.18
C GLY A 140 -4.24 36.60 2.39
N ALA A 141 -4.43 35.46 3.06
CA ALA A 141 -4.31 34.11 2.47
C ALA A 141 -5.58 33.61 1.78
N LEU A 142 -6.71 34.29 1.98
CA LEU A 142 -8.03 33.84 1.53
C LEU A 142 -8.55 34.67 0.36
N LYS A 143 -9.22 33.99 -0.57
CA LYS A 143 -9.92 34.58 -1.72
C LYS A 143 -11.34 35.01 -1.32
N GLY A 144 -11.83 36.09 -1.90
CA GLY A 144 -13.21 36.53 -1.68
C GLY A 144 -13.49 36.99 -0.23
N GLN A 145 -12.55 37.70 0.38
CA GLN A 145 -12.61 38.17 1.77
C GLN A 145 -13.89 38.96 2.12
N ASP A 146 -14.48 39.63 1.14
CA ASP A 146 -15.73 40.35 1.24
C ASP A 146 -16.94 39.42 1.45
N LYS A 147 -16.84 38.17 1.06
CA LYS A 147 -17.89 37.13 1.25
C LYS A 147 -17.79 36.43 2.62
N LEU A 148 -16.68 36.59 3.35
CA LEU A 148 -16.54 36.09 4.72
C LEU A 148 -17.44 36.90 5.66
N VAL A 149 -18.58 36.33 5.99
CA VAL A 149 -19.56 36.92 6.92
C VAL A 149 -19.91 35.93 8.01
N SER A 150 -20.36 36.44 9.16
CA SER A 150 -20.73 35.55 10.27
C SER A 150 -21.87 34.60 9.87
N PRO A 151 -21.92 33.38 10.43
CA PRO A 151 -22.97 32.40 10.16
C PRO A 151 -24.38 33.00 10.43
N VAL A 152 -24.50 33.82 11.45
CA VAL A 152 -25.77 34.50 11.80
C VAL A 152 -26.22 35.47 10.71
N MET A 153 -25.28 36.26 10.16
CA MET A 153 -25.61 37.19 9.06
C MET A 153 -25.88 36.45 7.75
N ALA A 154 -25.13 35.39 7.46
CA ALA A 154 -25.32 34.57 6.28
C ALA A 154 -26.71 33.88 6.31
N ALA A 155 -27.09 33.29 7.45
CA ALA A 155 -28.38 32.64 7.64
C ALA A 155 -29.55 33.67 7.49
N ALA A 156 -29.44 34.85 8.10
CA ALA A 156 -30.45 35.89 7.97
C ALA A 156 -30.57 36.40 6.51
N GLY A 157 -29.46 36.53 5.82
CA GLY A 157 -29.44 36.91 4.38
C GLY A 157 -30.09 35.84 3.49
N MET A 158 -29.82 34.58 3.75
CA MET A 158 -30.40 33.43 3.05
C MET A 158 -31.93 33.35 3.29
N GLU A 159 -32.36 33.41 4.53
CA GLU A 159 -33.79 33.40 4.89
C GLU A 159 -34.57 34.49 4.17
N LYS A 160 -34.02 35.70 4.10
CA LYS A 160 -34.65 36.81 3.40
C LYS A 160 -34.70 36.58 1.88
N GLN A 161 -33.59 36.19 1.25
CA GLN A 161 -33.56 36.08 -0.22
C GLN A 161 -34.24 34.81 -0.74
N MET A 162 -33.97 33.67 -0.14
CA MET A 162 -34.50 32.37 -0.59
C MET A 162 -35.91 32.14 -0.06
N GLY A 163 -36.16 32.47 1.18
CA GLY A 163 -37.50 32.37 1.78
C GLY A 163 -38.54 33.19 1.05
N GLU A 164 -38.21 34.44 0.64
CA GLU A 164 -39.13 35.26 -0.17
C GLU A 164 -39.39 34.65 -1.55
N LYS A 165 -38.37 34.07 -2.21
CA LYS A 165 -38.54 33.38 -3.49
C LYS A 165 -39.43 32.14 -3.38
N MET A 166 -39.18 31.29 -2.36
CA MET A 166 -39.96 30.06 -2.12
C MET A 166 -41.43 30.39 -1.78
N LYS A 167 -41.67 31.42 -1.00
CA LYS A 167 -43.05 31.95 -0.74
C LYS A 167 -43.73 32.43 -2.01
N ALA A 168 -42.99 33.13 -2.89
CA ALA A 168 -43.52 33.58 -4.18
C ALA A 168 -43.87 32.38 -5.11
N GLN A 169 -43.20 31.25 -4.93
CA GLN A 169 -43.50 30.00 -5.62
C GLN A 169 -44.64 29.19 -4.98
N HIS A 170 -45.30 29.72 -3.95
CA HIS A 170 -46.40 29.08 -3.21
C HIS A 170 -46.00 27.77 -2.53
N MET A 171 -44.73 27.63 -2.15
CA MET A 171 -44.25 26.46 -1.43
C MET A 171 -44.84 26.44 0.01
N PRO A 172 -45.20 25.27 0.56
CA PRO A 172 -45.69 25.15 1.95
C PRO A 172 -44.64 25.65 2.94
N ASP A 173 -45.10 26.33 4.01
CA ASP A 173 -44.19 26.93 5.03
C ASP A 173 -43.26 25.86 5.68
N GLU A 174 -43.76 24.64 5.89
CA GLU A 174 -42.98 23.52 6.41
C GLU A 174 -41.82 23.11 5.48
N GLN A 175 -42.12 23.07 4.18
CA GLN A 175 -41.07 22.75 3.18
C GLN A 175 -40.04 23.89 3.04
N ILE A 176 -40.52 25.14 3.13
CA ILE A 176 -39.65 26.31 3.15
C ILE A 176 -38.70 26.22 4.35
N HIS A 177 -39.20 25.86 5.50
CA HIS A 177 -38.38 25.74 6.73
C HIS A 177 -37.33 24.64 6.56
N LYS A 178 -37.71 23.45 6.10
CA LYS A 178 -36.76 22.34 5.85
C LYS A 178 -35.70 22.74 4.82
N ASN A 179 -36.09 23.34 3.72
CA ASN A 179 -35.16 23.76 2.67
C ASN A 179 -34.16 24.81 3.15
N LEU A 180 -34.61 25.78 3.95
CA LEU A 180 -33.76 26.81 4.52
C LEU A 180 -32.81 26.20 5.57
N GLN A 181 -33.30 25.28 6.40
CA GLN A 181 -32.50 24.61 7.41
C GLN A 181 -31.37 23.79 6.78
N GLN A 182 -31.66 23.04 5.70
CA GLN A 182 -30.65 22.25 4.97
C GLN A 182 -29.48 23.11 4.47
N LEU A 183 -29.75 24.31 3.99
CA LEU A 183 -28.75 25.21 3.43
C LEU A 183 -28.15 26.17 4.47
N SER A 184 -28.79 26.29 5.63
CA SER A 184 -28.39 27.28 6.65
C SER A 184 -26.97 27.01 7.13
N PRO A 185 -26.10 28.02 7.19
CA PRO A 185 -24.82 27.93 7.87
C PRO A 185 -24.93 28.05 9.40
N LEU A 186 -26.14 28.17 9.94
CA LEU A 186 -26.40 28.29 11.38
C LEU A 186 -27.35 27.18 11.81
N SER A 187 -27.00 26.46 12.89
CA SER A 187 -27.82 25.40 13.48
C SER A 187 -29.17 25.93 13.99
N GLU A 188 -30.15 25.04 14.14
CA GLU A 188 -31.51 25.40 14.56
C GLU A 188 -31.52 26.04 15.97
N ASP A 189 -30.72 25.51 16.87
CA ASP A 189 -30.52 26.03 18.22
C ASP A 189 -29.59 27.25 18.31
N LYS A 190 -29.00 27.64 17.17
CA LYS A 190 -28.06 28.77 17.03
C LYS A 190 -26.78 28.65 17.85
N SER A 191 -26.47 27.46 18.31
CA SER A 191 -25.24 27.21 19.06
C SER A 191 -24.03 27.04 18.16
N THR A 192 -24.23 26.55 16.94
CA THR A 192 -23.15 26.19 16.01
C THR A 192 -23.35 26.86 14.67
N GLY A 193 -22.27 27.30 14.06
CA GLY A 193 -22.28 27.89 12.75
C GLY A 193 -21.09 27.46 11.89
N THR A 194 -21.29 27.48 10.56
CA THR A 194 -20.24 27.13 9.60
C THR A 194 -19.88 28.31 8.71
N VAL A 195 -18.60 28.43 8.36
CA VAL A 195 -18.08 29.43 7.42
C VAL A 195 -17.20 28.73 6.41
N THR A 196 -17.54 28.84 5.12
CA THR A 196 -16.67 28.35 4.06
C THR A 196 -15.58 29.39 3.78
N ILE A 197 -14.34 28.92 3.72
CA ILE A 197 -13.17 29.71 3.33
C ILE A 197 -12.52 29.09 2.11
N THR A 198 -12.01 29.92 1.22
CA THR A 198 -11.27 29.46 0.03
C THR A 198 -9.90 30.12 0.05
N PHE A 199 -8.83 29.34 -0.04
CA PHE A 199 -7.48 29.90 -0.11
C PHE A 199 -7.24 30.55 -1.47
N ASP A 200 -6.34 31.55 -1.51
CA ASP A 200 -5.96 32.22 -2.76
C ASP A 200 -4.86 31.42 -3.49
N ALA A 201 -5.24 30.23 -3.92
CA ALA A 201 -4.42 29.27 -4.65
C ALA A 201 -5.26 28.64 -5.78
N GLU A 202 -4.62 28.05 -6.77
CA GLU A 202 -5.33 27.33 -7.84
C GLU A 202 -5.77 25.94 -7.37
N THR A 203 -4.93 25.27 -6.62
CA THR A 203 -5.21 23.94 -6.04
C THR A 203 -4.76 23.89 -4.57
N VAL A 204 -5.18 22.87 -3.85
CA VAL A 204 -4.76 22.62 -2.46
C VAL A 204 -3.21 22.59 -2.32
N MET A 205 -2.50 22.10 -3.34
CA MET A 205 -1.04 21.99 -3.35
C MET A 205 -0.32 23.30 -3.53
N ASP A 206 -1.00 24.28 -4.12
CA ASP A 206 -0.43 25.60 -4.37
C ASP A 206 -0.60 26.53 -3.17
N ILE A 207 -1.24 26.06 -2.09
CA ILE A 207 -1.35 26.81 -0.84
C ILE A 207 0.06 26.92 -0.23
N PRO A 208 0.61 28.15 -0.08
CA PRO A 208 1.89 28.31 0.60
C PRO A 208 1.80 27.83 2.06
N GLU A 209 2.82 27.11 2.54
CA GLU A 209 2.87 26.66 3.94
C GLU A 209 2.72 27.81 4.94
N GLU A 210 3.25 28.99 4.60
CA GLU A 210 3.12 30.20 5.39
C GLU A 210 1.67 30.68 5.51
N ASP A 211 0.89 30.58 4.43
CA ASP A 211 -0.50 31.01 4.42
C ASP A 211 -1.41 29.98 5.12
N MET A 212 -1.14 28.70 4.95
CA MET A 212 -1.80 27.65 5.75
C MET A 212 -1.53 27.86 7.24
N ALA A 213 -0.27 28.12 7.63
CA ALA A 213 0.09 28.37 9.03
C ALA A 213 -0.59 29.62 9.58
N LYS A 214 -0.65 30.74 8.83
CA LYS A 214 -1.35 31.96 9.27
C LYS A 214 -2.83 31.69 9.57
N VAL A 215 -3.52 30.96 8.70
CA VAL A 215 -4.94 30.64 8.86
C VAL A 215 -5.15 29.71 10.05
N THR A 216 -4.38 28.63 10.12
CA THR A 216 -4.50 27.66 11.24
C THR A 216 -4.11 28.25 12.59
N ASP A 217 -3.11 29.13 12.65
CA ASP A 217 -2.73 29.83 13.88
C ASP A 217 -3.88 30.72 14.38
N VAL A 218 -4.56 31.43 13.49
CA VAL A 218 -5.75 32.23 13.87
C VAL A 218 -6.86 31.33 14.37
N LEU A 219 -7.19 30.24 13.68
CA LEU A 219 -8.23 29.30 14.09
C LEU A 219 -7.94 28.68 15.46
N ASN A 220 -6.71 28.18 15.66
CA ASN A 220 -6.28 27.59 16.93
C ASN A 220 -6.28 28.60 18.09
N LYS A 221 -5.92 29.87 17.83
CA LYS A 221 -5.96 30.94 18.84
C LYS A 221 -7.37 31.13 19.40
N TYR A 222 -8.41 31.09 18.57
CA TYR A 222 -9.78 31.24 19.02
C TYR A 222 -10.35 29.94 19.60
N ASP A 223 -9.86 28.78 19.21
CA ASP A 223 -10.16 27.48 19.82
C ASP A 223 -9.61 27.33 21.24
N GLU A 224 -8.50 28.00 21.58
CA GLU A 224 -7.97 28.10 22.92
C GLU A 224 -8.76 29.12 23.82
N GLY A 225 -9.70 29.86 23.22
CA GLY A 225 -10.54 30.87 23.86
C GLY A 225 -11.84 30.32 24.44
N ASP A 226 -12.89 31.18 24.43
CA ASP A 226 -14.24 30.78 24.86
C ASP A 226 -15.04 30.04 23.76
N LEU A 227 -14.66 30.22 22.49
CA LEU A 227 -15.28 29.55 21.35
C LEU A 227 -14.64 28.19 21.09
N THR A 228 -15.41 27.22 20.60
CA THR A 228 -14.85 26.02 19.98
C THR A 228 -14.75 26.28 18.47
N VAL A 229 -13.53 26.28 17.92
CA VAL A 229 -13.28 26.58 16.50
C VAL A 229 -12.53 25.43 15.89
N LYS A 230 -13.21 24.70 15.02
CA LYS A 230 -12.63 23.55 14.32
C LYS A 230 -12.76 23.75 12.81
N TYR A 231 -12.01 22.97 12.03
CA TYR A 231 -11.99 23.13 10.59
C TYR A 231 -11.88 21.79 9.89
N GLN A 232 -12.50 21.67 8.73
CA GLN A 232 -12.52 20.48 7.88
C GLN A 232 -12.48 20.86 6.39
N GLY A 233 -12.35 19.89 5.52
CA GLY A 233 -12.38 20.08 4.06
C GLY A 233 -11.01 19.89 3.40
N ASN A 234 -11.02 19.88 2.06
CA ASN A 234 -9.85 19.51 1.26
C ASN A 234 -8.64 20.42 1.48
N ALA A 235 -8.87 21.73 1.73
CA ALA A 235 -7.80 22.69 2.02
C ALA A 235 -6.93 22.28 3.22
N PHE A 236 -7.54 21.63 4.20
CA PHE A 236 -6.88 21.22 5.44
C PHE A 236 -6.41 19.76 5.46
N SER A 237 -6.56 19.02 4.36
CA SER A 237 -6.21 17.59 4.28
C SER A 237 -4.74 17.30 4.58
N SER A 238 -3.85 18.26 4.29
CA SER A 238 -2.42 18.21 4.59
C SER A 238 -2.00 18.99 5.84
N ALA A 239 -2.93 19.73 6.48
CA ALA A 239 -2.61 20.51 7.67
C ALA A 239 -2.39 19.57 8.87
N GLY A 240 -1.18 19.59 9.42
CA GLY A 240 -0.80 18.77 10.58
C GLY A 240 -0.19 17.39 10.26
N GLN A 241 -0.03 17.05 9.00
CA GLN A 241 0.75 15.87 8.63
C GLN A 241 2.25 16.14 8.83
N GLU A 242 2.78 15.83 10.01
CA GLU A 242 4.21 15.67 10.17
C GLU A 242 4.66 14.51 9.26
N MET A 243 5.40 14.79 8.20
CA MET A 243 6.02 13.76 7.36
C MET A 243 6.84 12.83 8.25
N GLY A 244 6.33 11.60 8.44
CA GLY A 244 6.71 10.62 9.43
C GLY A 244 8.18 10.20 9.39
N GLY A 245 9.02 10.89 10.15
CA GLY A 245 10.40 10.44 10.40
C GLY A 245 10.54 9.52 11.62
N SER A 246 9.65 9.62 12.61
CA SER A 246 9.81 8.94 13.90
C SER A 246 9.53 7.43 13.83
N ALA A 247 8.45 7.01 13.20
CA ALA A 247 8.07 5.61 13.10
C ALA A 247 9.05 4.79 12.24
N GLU A 248 9.51 5.34 11.12
CA GLU A 248 10.52 4.73 10.27
C GLU A 248 11.84 4.52 11.01
N ILE A 249 12.26 5.50 11.83
CA ILE A 249 13.46 5.38 12.66
C ILE A 249 13.29 4.29 13.71
N ILE A 250 12.13 4.19 14.37
CA ILE A 250 11.83 3.13 15.34
C ILE A 250 11.87 1.76 14.65
N GLY A 251 11.23 1.62 13.50
CA GLY A 251 11.26 0.39 12.70
C GLY A 251 12.69 -0.03 12.32
N LEU A 252 13.51 0.94 11.92
CA LEU A 252 14.91 0.73 11.57
C LEU A 252 15.75 0.30 12.79
N ILE A 253 15.51 0.89 13.97
CA ILE A 253 16.18 0.53 15.21
C ILE A 253 15.82 -0.90 15.62
N VAL A 254 14.54 -1.27 15.58
CA VAL A 254 14.11 -2.63 15.94
C VAL A 254 14.67 -3.65 14.94
N ALA A 255 14.64 -3.35 13.63
CA ALA A 255 15.27 -4.17 12.61
C ALA A 255 16.79 -4.32 12.85
N ALA A 256 17.47 -3.26 13.27
CA ALA A 256 18.88 -3.30 13.64
C ALA A 256 19.16 -4.27 14.80
N ILE A 257 18.32 -4.26 15.83
CA ILE A 257 18.41 -5.16 16.97
C ILE A 257 18.22 -6.62 16.53
N VAL A 258 17.21 -6.90 15.72
CA VAL A 258 16.95 -8.25 15.17
C VAL A 258 18.13 -8.74 14.31
N LEU A 259 18.65 -7.87 13.44
CA LEU A 259 19.83 -8.16 12.61
C LEU A 259 21.07 -8.43 13.48
N LEU A 260 21.25 -7.66 14.55
CA LEU A 260 22.35 -7.82 15.47
C LEU A 260 22.29 -9.17 16.20
N ILE A 261 21.12 -9.58 16.66
CA ILE A 261 20.88 -10.90 17.25
C ILE A 261 21.10 -12.02 16.22
N THR A 262 20.67 -11.81 14.98
CA THR A 262 20.78 -12.81 13.91
C THR A 262 22.24 -13.04 13.48
N PHE A 263 22.97 -11.95 13.24
CA PHE A 263 24.34 -12.01 12.76
C PHE A 263 25.40 -12.10 13.86
N GLY A 264 25.08 -11.62 15.08
CA GLY A 264 26.05 -11.54 16.18
C GLY A 264 27.24 -10.61 15.90
N SER A 265 27.09 -9.65 14.97
CA SER A 265 28.12 -8.70 14.54
C SER A 265 27.51 -7.38 14.12
N PHE A 266 27.98 -6.26 14.69
CA PHE A 266 27.56 -4.90 14.33
C PHE A 266 27.81 -4.58 12.86
N VAL A 267 28.96 -5.01 12.33
CA VAL A 267 29.31 -4.74 10.93
C VAL A 267 28.37 -5.49 9.98
N ALA A 268 28.10 -6.77 10.26
CA ALA A 268 27.18 -7.55 9.43
C ALA A 268 25.74 -7.05 9.52
N ALA A 269 25.29 -6.61 10.69
CA ALA A 269 23.96 -6.06 10.91
C ALA A 269 23.77 -4.69 10.24
N GLY A 270 24.78 -3.85 10.23
CA GLY A 270 24.73 -2.52 9.60
C GLY A 270 24.62 -2.54 8.06
N MET A 271 25.10 -3.60 7.41
CA MET A 271 25.13 -3.64 5.94
C MET A 271 23.74 -3.67 5.29
N PRO A 272 22.81 -4.54 5.71
CA PRO A 272 21.44 -4.50 5.19
C PRO A 272 20.75 -3.15 5.42
N LEU A 273 20.97 -2.52 6.56
CA LEU A 273 20.39 -1.22 6.89
C LEU A 273 20.88 -0.11 5.94
N ILE A 274 22.21 -0.02 5.73
CA ILE A 274 22.80 0.97 4.80
C ILE A 274 22.29 0.73 3.38
N SER A 275 22.18 -0.53 2.95
CA SER A 275 21.66 -0.88 1.64
C SER A 275 20.19 -0.47 1.48
N ALA A 276 19.36 -0.72 2.48
CA ALA A 276 17.95 -0.36 2.47
C ALA A 276 17.78 1.17 2.45
N ILE A 277 18.49 1.92 3.29
CA ILE A 277 18.44 3.38 3.31
C ILE A 277 18.78 3.98 1.94
N ILE A 278 19.83 3.48 1.27
CA ILE A 278 20.20 3.95 -0.07
C ILE A 278 19.12 3.59 -1.10
N GLY A 279 18.63 2.35 -1.08
CA GLY A 279 17.59 1.89 -2.01
C GLY A 279 16.29 2.64 -1.85
N VAL A 280 15.82 2.80 -0.61
CA VAL A 280 14.61 3.57 -0.26
C VAL A 280 14.78 5.04 -0.58
N GLY A 281 15.92 5.65 -0.23
CA GLY A 281 16.19 7.05 -0.53
C GLY A 281 16.11 7.34 -2.04
N ILE A 282 16.71 6.49 -2.88
CA ILE A 282 16.61 6.61 -4.34
C ILE A 282 15.16 6.36 -4.81
N GLY A 283 14.43 5.40 -4.19
CA GLY A 283 13.05 5.11 -4.51
C GLY A 283 12.13 6.31 -4.24
N ILE A 284 12.19 6.88 -3.04
CA ILE A 284 11.39 8.08 -2.65
C ILE A 284 11.70 9.26 -3.55
N LEU A 285 12.99 9.57 -3.76
CA LEU A 285 13.40 10.64 -4.66
C LEU A 285 12.91 10.38 -6.10
N GLY A 286 12.90 9.11 -6.54
CA GLY A 286 12.35 8.71 -7.83
C GLY A 286 10.84 8.96 -7.94
N VAL A 287 10.09 8.68 -6.89
CA VAL A 287 8.65 9.00 -6.81
C VAL A 287 8.45 10.51 -6.88
N GLN A 288 9.20 11.29 -6.11
CA GLN A 288 9.12 12.75 -6.15
C GLN A 288 9.48 13.33 -7.52
N VAL A 289 10.53 12.84 -8.18
CA VAL A 289 10.87 13.28 -9.56
C VAL A 289 9.76 12.91 -10.55
N SER A 290 9.05 11.82 -10.34
CA SER A 290 7.97 11.39 -11.24
C SER A 290 6.74 12.31 -11.21
N THR A 291 6.57 13.17 -10.17
CA THR A 291 5.54 14.23 -10.13
C THR A 291 5.68 15.27 -11.26
N VAL A 292 6.85 15.35 -11.90
CA VAL A 292 7.07 16.19 -13.09
C VAL A 292 6.33 15.66 -14.32
N PHE A 293 6.12 14.33 -14.37
CA PHE A 293 5.59 13.63 -15.56
C PHE A 293 4.12 13.26 -15.44
N THR A 294 3.56 13.25 -14.23
CA THR A 294 2.17 12.86 -13.99
C THR A 294 1.65 13.49 -12.70
N ASP A 295 0.41 13.94 -12.74
CA ASP A 295 -0.30 14.55 -11.63
C ASP A 295 -1.14 13.49 -10.83
N THR A 296 -0.98 12.19 -11.16
CA THR A 296 -1.70 11.09 -10.51
C THR A 296 -0.99 10.50 -9.30
N ILE A 297 0.13 11.10 -8.86
CA ILE A 297 0.90 10.64 -7.70
C ILE A 297 0.28 11.21 -6.44
N SER A 298 -0.27 10.33 -5.63
CA SER A 298 -0.85 10.68 -4.33
C SER A 298 0.25 10.86 -3.26
N ASP A 299 -0.04 11.62 -2.21
CA ASP A 299 0.79 11.84 -1.02
C ASP A 299 1.11 10.54 -0.27
N MET A 300 0.24 9.53 -0.37
CA MET A 300 0.47 8.18 0.19
C MET A 300 1.53 7.37 -0.57
N THR A 301 1.83 7.73 -1.84
CA THR A 301 2.76 6.96 -2.69
C THR A 301 4.19 6.88 -2.14
N PRO A 302 4.82 7.98 -1.66
CA PRO A 302 6.15 7.92 -1.06
C PRO A 302 6.20 7.04 0.20
N THR A 303 5.18 7.12 1.05
CA THR A 303 5.08 6.32 2.28
C THR A 303 5.01 4.83 1.97
N LEU A 304 4.16 4.43 1.02
CA LEU A 304 4.06 3.05 0.56
C LEU A 304 5.39 2.56 -0.03
N ALA A 305 6.04 3.38 -0.87
CA ALA A 305 7.33 3.05 -1.46
C ALA A 305 8.41 2.89 -0.37
N SER A 306 8.39 3.71 0.69
CA SER A 306 9.31 3.60 1.83
C SER A 306 9.09 2.31 2.63
N MET A 307 7.84 1.99 2.95
CA MET A 307 7.46 0.76 3.69
C MET A 307 7.97 -0.50 2.99
N ILE A 308 7.68 -0.61 1.69
CA ILE A 308 8.06 -1.78 0.89
C ILE A 308 9.56 -1.80 0.65
N GLY A 309 10.12 -0.67 0.25
CA GLY A 309 11.55 -0.53 -0.04
C GLY A 309 12.41 -0.88 1.18
N LEU A 310 12.00 -0.45 2.37
CA LEU A 310 12.72 -0.74 3.62
C LEU A 310 12.65 -2.23 3.95
N ALA A 311 11.45 -2.82 3.93
CA ALA A 311 11.24 -4.23 4.25
C ALA A 311 12.01 -5.14 3.27
N VAL A 312 11.83 -4.94 1.96
CA VAL A 312 12.44 -5.73 0.90
C VAL A 312 13.96 -5.48 0.82
N GLY A 313 14.38 -4.22 0.96
CA GLY A 313 15.80 -3.84 0.90
C GLY A 313 16.64 -4.46 2.02
N ILE A 314 16.13 -4.52 3.25
CA ILE A 314 16.80 -5.18 4.39
C ILE A 314 16.85 -6.68 4.15
N ASP A 315 15.75 -7.28 3.71
CA ASP A 315 15.63 -8.72 3.55
C ASP A 315 16.57 -9.27 2.47
N TYR A 316 16.56 -8.68 1.28
CA TYR A 316 17.45 -9.11 0.18
C TYR A 316 18.93 -8.95 0.51
N ALA A 317 19.28 -7.87 1.19
CA ALA A 317 20.63 -7.68 1.69
C ALA A 317 21.00 -8.72 2.75
N LEU A 318 20.08 -9.08 3.66
CA LEU A 318 20.25 -10.14 4.65
C LEU A 318 20.61 -11.48 3.99
N PHE A 319 19.89 -11.87 2.93
CA PHE A 319 20.14 -13.12 2.21
C PHE A 319 21.54 -13.17 1.62
N ILE A 320 21.97 -12.12 0.92
CA ILE A 320 23.28 -12.04 0.26
C ILE A 320 24.41 -12.03 1.31
N VAL A 321 24.28 -11.22 2.36
CA VAL A 321 25.28 -11.13 3.44
C VAL A 321 25.41 -12.46 4.17
N ASN A 322 24.30 -13.12 4.48
CA ASN A 322 24.31 -14.42 5.15
C ASN A 322 24.97 -15.51 4.27
N ARG A 323 24.62 -15.55 2.99
CA ARG A 323 25.21 -16.50 2.05
C ARG A 323 26.70 -16.29 1.87
N PHE A 324 27.15 -15.05 1.73
CA PHE A 324 28.55 -14.71 1.63
C PHE A 324 29.35 -15.15 2.87
N ARG A 325 28.81 -14.95 4.08
CA ARG A 325 29.45 -15.42 5.32
C ARG A 325 29.60 -16.92 5.35
N ASN A 326 28.57 -17.66 4.94
CA ASN A 326 28.58 -19.11 4.88
C ASN A 326 29.60 -19.60 3.83
N GLU A 327 29.64 -19.00 2.63
CA GLU A 327 30.60 -19.36 1.59
C GLU A 327 32.05 -19.10 2.01
N LEU A 328 32.32 -18.02 2.76
CA LEU A 328 33.65 -17.77 3.29
C LEU A 328 34.12 -18.88 4.27
N ILE A 329 33.23 -19.40 5.09
CA ILE A 329 33.55 -20.48 6.05
C ILE A 329 33.71 -21.82 5.31
N THR A 330 32.76 -22.15 4.45
CA THR A 330 32.73 -23.44 3.73
C THR A 330 33.88 -23.55 2.72
N SER A 331 34.19 -22.50 1.97
CA SER A 331 35.25 -22.51 0.95
C SER A 331 36.66 -22.62 1.54
N SER A 332 36.81 -22.26 2.81
CA SER A 332 38.09 -22.33 3.51
C SER A 332 38.30 -23.62 4.35
N GLY A 333 37.28 -24.49 4.43
CA GLY A 333 37.37 -25.72 5.25
C GLY A 333 37.51 -25.44 6.75
N LEU A 334 37.06 -24.29 7.23
CA LEU A 334 37.28 -23.79 8.60
C LEU A 334 36.07 -24.03 9.53
N ASN A 335 35.28 -25.06 9.24
CA ASN A 335 33.99 -25.32 9.92
C ASN A 335 34.15 -25.65 11.42
N ASP A 336 35.25 -26.25 11.80
CA ASP A 336 35.50 -26.75 13.18
C ASP A 336 36.31 -25.79 14.07
N LEU A 337 36.67 -24.61 13.55
CA LEU A 337 37.52 -23.67 14.29
C LEU A 337 36.78 -22.85 15.33
N SER A 338 37.45 -22.55 16.44
CA SER A 338 36.91 -21.60 17.40
C SER A 338 36.75 -20.19 16.76
N PRO A 339 35.84 -19.37 17.25
CA PRO A 339 35.61 -18.03 16.70
C PRO A 339 36.86 -17.12 16.62
N LYS A 340 37.86 -17.33 17.48
CA LYS A 340 39.12 -16.56 17.45
C LYS A 340 40.04 -17.08 16.35
N GLU A 341 40.16 -18.40 16.19
CA GLU A 341 40.96 -19.05 15.17
C GLU A 341 40.38 -18.78 13.78
N LEU A 342 39.03 -18.88 13.63
CA LEU A 342 38.33 -18.51 12.41
C LEU A 342 38.64 -17.06 11.98
N ALA A 343 38.65 -16.11 12.92
CA ALA A 343 38.96 -14.72 12.60
C ALA A 343 40.43 -14.52 12.20
N GLN A 344 41.35 -15.35 12.69
CA GLN A 344 42.76 -15.33 12.30
C GLN A 344 42.96 -15.91 10.90
N GLU A 345 42.35 -17.06 10.62
CA GLU A 345 42.48 -17.73 9.32
C GLU A 345 41.80 -16.94 8.20
N LEU A 346 40.63 -16.36 8.48
CA LEU A 346 39.93 -15.48 7.50
C LEU A 346 40.78 -14.24 7.13
N LYS A 347 41.61 -13.71 8.05
CA LYS A 347 42.53 -12.58 7.74
C LYS A 347 43.65 -12.98 6.79
N LYS A 348 44.05 -14.24 6.78
CA LYS A 348 45.12 -14.77 5.90
C LYS A 348 44.58 -15.02 4.46
N MET A 349 43.26 -15.11 4.32
CA MET A 349 42.64 -15.42 3.03
C MET A 349 42.90 -14.30 2.02
N ASP A 350 43.33 -14.67 0.83
CA ASP A 350 43.61 -13.73 -0.25
C ASP A 350 42.34 -13.08 -0.85
N LYS A 351 42.51 -11.96 -1.54
CA LYS A 351 41.37 -11.21 -2.12
C LYS A 351 40.67 -12.02 -3.23
N ALA A 352 41.38 -12.89 -3.94
CA ALA A 352 40.80 -13.67 -5.03
C ALA A 352 39.85 -14.74 -4.49
N THR A 353 40.20 -15.44 -3.43
CA THR A 353 39.37 -16.44 -2.75
C THR A 353 38.11 -15.79 -2.17
N ARG A 354 38.25 -14.62 -1.53
CA ARG A 354 37.09 -13.86 -1.02
C ARG A 354 36.16 -13.38 -2.14
N ALA A 355 36.73 -12.95 -3.29
CA ALA A 355 35.94 -12.57 -4.45
C ALA A 355 35.23 -13.77 -5.11
N HIS A 356 35.87 -14.96 -5.07
CA HIS A 356 35.22 -16.19 -5.51
C HIS A 356 34.05 -16.57 -4.59
N ALA A 357 34.22 -16.49 -3.26
CA ALA A 357 33.14 -16.71 -2.29
C ALA A 357 31.97 -15.71 -2.51
N MET A 358 32.28 -14.46 -2.85
CA MET A 358 31.23 -13.48 -3.21
C MET A 358 30.53 -13.84 -4.52
N GLY A 359 31.28 -14.27 -5.53
CA GLY A 359 30.71 -14.77 -6.78
C GLY A 359 29.75 -15.93 -6.56
N MET A 360 30.16 -16.94 -5.75
CA MET A 360 29.31 -18.08 -5.38
C MET A 360 28.06 -17.63 -4.60
N ALA A 361 28.23 -16.71 -3.65
CA ALA A 361 27.11 -16.18 -2.89
C ALA A 361 26.07 -15.47 -3.78
N LEU A 362 26.54 -14.63 -4.71
CA LEU A 362 25.64 -13.91 -5.61
C LEU A 362 25.07 -14.81 -6.73
N GLY A 363 25.86 -15.76 -7.24
CA GLY A 363 25.39 -16.75 -8.24
C GLY A 363 24.29 -17.68 -7.71
N THR A 364 24.20 -17.85 -6.39
CA THR A 364 23.14 -18.64 -5.70
C THR A 364 22.07 -17.76 -5.08
N ALA A 365 22.38 -17.03 -4.00
CA ALA A 365 21.40 -16.20 -3.29
C ALA A 365 20.94 -14.99 -4.11
N GLY A 366 21.82 -14.38 -4.93
CA GLY A 366 21.45 -13.27 -5.81
C GLY A 366 20.45 -13.68 -6.87
N GLY A 367 20.52 -14.89 -7.39
CA GLY A 367 19.53 -15.47 -8.30
C GLY A 367 18.13 -15.55 -7.65
N SER A 368 18.09 -16.04 -6.42
CA SER A 368 16.84 -16.08 -5.63
C SER A 368 16.28 -14.67 -5.38
N VAL A 369 17.14 -13.69 -5.06
CA VAL A 369 16.74 -12.29 -4.85
C VAL A 369 16.18 -11.66 -6.13
N VAL A 370 16.81 -11.89 -7.29
CA VAL A 370 16.28 -11.39 -8.58
C VAL A 370 14.93 -12.02 -8.89
N PHE A 371 14.79 -13.32 -8.68
CA PHE A 371 13.53 -14.02 -8.89
C PHE A 371 12.44 -13.49 -7.95
N ALA A 372 12.75 -13.38 -6.67
CA ALA A 372 11.89 -12.84 -5.64
C ALA A 372 11.41 -11.42 -5.98
N GLY A 373 12.35 -10.52 -6.28
CA GLY A 373 11.98 -9.16 -6.69
C GLY A 373 11.14 -9.11 -7.97
N THR A 374 11.39 -10.01 -8.92
CA THR A 374 10.57 -10.10 -10.14
C THR A 374 9.14 -10.52 -9.82
N THR A 375 8.92 -11.45 -8.90
CA THR A 375 7.56 -11.85 -8.50
C THR A 375 6.81 -10.73 -7.79
N VAL A 376 7.48 -9.94 -6.94
CA VAL A 376 6.91 -8.74 -6.32
C VAL A 376 6.53 -7.71 -7.38
N VAL A 377 7.42 -7.41 -8.32
CA VAL A 377 7.17 -6.45 -9.41
C VAL A 377 5.99 -6.89 -10.27
N ILE A 378 5.88 -8.18 -10.61
CA ILE A 378 4.74 -8.71 -11.38
C ILE A 378 3.42 -8.57 -10.59
N ALA A 379 3.43 -8.87 -9.29
CA ALA A 379 2.26 -8.74 -8.43
C ALA A 379 1.78 -7.29 -8.31
N LEU A 380 2.72 -6.36 -8.13
CA LEU A 380 2.44 -4.93 -8.10
C LEU A 380 1.97 -4.41 -9.46
N ALA A 381 2.62 -4.81 -10.55
CA ALA A 381 2.20 -4.43 -11.90
C ALA A 381 0.78 -4.93 -12.23
N ALA A 382 0.35 -6.07 -11.69
CA ALA A 382 -1.02 -6.56 -11.87
C ALA A 382 -2.09 -5.60 -11.29
N LEU A 383 -1.74 -4.74 -10.32
CA LEU A 383 -2.63 -3.69 -9.79
C LEU A 383 -3.05 -2.69 -10.86
N THR A 384 -2.22 -2.46 -11.88
CA THR A 384 -2.57 -1.53 -12.97
C THR A 384 -3.75 -2.00 -13.81
N ILE A 385 -4.09 -3.30 -13.77
CA ILE A 385 -5.23 -3.88 -14.50
C ILE A 385 -6.57 -3.39 -13.93
N ILE A 386 -6.58 -2.93 -12.67
CA ILE A 386 -7.76 -2.42 -11.98
C ILE A 386 -8.33 -1.16 -12.66
N GLY A 387 -7.44 -0.39 -13.33
CA GLY A 387 -7.82 0.79 -14.10
C GLY A 387 -8.17 2.02 -13.24
N ILE A 388 -7.70 2.05 -11.99
CA ILE A 388 -7.77 3.23 -11.12
C ILE A 388 -6.41 3.93 -11.17
N PRO A 389 -6.34 5.19 -11.66
CA PRO A 389 -5.07 5.85 -11.97
C PRO A 389 -4.13 5.96 -10.77
N PHE A 390 -4.60 6.43 -9.61
CA PHE A 390 -3.75 6.60 -8.43
C PHE A 390 -3.21 5.26 -7.89
N LEU A 391 -4.01 4.19 -7.91
CA LEU A 391 -3.53 2.85 -7.52
C LEU A 391 -2.47 2.31 -8.49
N GLY A 392 -2.67 2.57 -9.79
CA GLY A 392 -1.70 2.21 -10.81
C GLY A 392 -0.35 2.91 -10.61
N THR A 393 -0.34 4.20 -10.32
CA THR A 393 0.89 4.95 -10.04
C THR A 393 1.55 4.52 -8.73
N MET A 394 0.79 4.29 -7.67
CA MET A 394 1.31 3.72 -6.41
C MET A 394 1.96 2.35 -6.64
N ALA A 395 1.32 1.48 -7.41
CA ALA A 395 1.84 0.16 -7.73
C ALA A 395 3.14 0.23 -8.56
N ILE A 396 3.19 1.10 -9.56
CA ILE A 396 4.39 1.32 -10.38
C ILE A 396 5.54 1.90 -9.55
N ALA A 397 5.26 2.87 -8.68
CA ALA A 397 6.25 3.47 -7.78
C ALA A 397 6.83 2.42 -6.81
N ALA A 398 5.97 1.60 -6.21
CA ALA A 398 6.38 0.49 -5.36
C ALA A 398 7.21 -0.55 -6.13
N ALA A 399 6.78 -0.94 -7.34
CA ALA A 399 7.51 -1.86 -8.19
C ALA A 399 8.90 -1.32 -8.59
N ALA A 400 9.00 -0.03 -8.95
CA ALA A 400 10.25 0.65 -9.24
C ALA A 400 11.20 0.64 -8.02
N THR A 401 10.66 0.91 -6.83
CA THR A 401 11.43 0.87 -5.58
C THR A 401 11.96 -0.54 -5.29
N VAL A 402 11.17 -1.58 -5.55
CA VAL A 402 11.61 -2.99 -5.43
C VAL A 402 12.72 -3.29 -6.44
N ILE A 403 12.61 -2.84 -7.69
CA ILE A 403 13.66 -3.01 -8.69
C ILE A 403 14.96 -2.35 -8.23
N ILE A 404 14.89 -1.14 -7.71
CA ILE A 404 16.05 -0.43 -7.14
C ILE A 404 16.65 -1.22 -5.98
N ALA A 405 15.83 -1.72 -5.06
CA ALA A 405 16.28 -2.53 -3.93
C ALA A 405 17.02 -3.80 -4.39
N VAL A 406 16.49 -4.52 -5.39
CA VAL A 406 17.14 -5.69 -6.01
C VAL A 406 18.49 -5.33 -6.63
N LEU A 407 18.56 -4.23 -7.37
CA LEU A 407 19.80 -3.76 -8.01
C LEU A 407 20.84 -3.35 -6.97
N VAL A 408 20.43 -2.62 -5.93
CA VAL A 408 21.29 -2.22 -4.80
C VAL A 408 21.80 -3.46 -4.08
N ALA A 409 20.95 -4.42 -3.75
CA ALA A 409 21.33 -5.65 -3.09
C ALA A 409 22.37 -6.45 -3.90
N ASN A 410 22.18 -6.57 -5.22
CA ASN A 410 23.05 -7.36 -6.08
C ASN A 410 24.35 -6.64 -6.53
N THR A 411 24.48 -5.33 -6.34
CA THR A 411 25.65 -4.57 -6.81
C THR A 411 26.33 -3.78 -5.69
N PHE A 412 25.57 -3.03 -4.87
CA PHE A 412 26.11 -2.23 -3.78
C PHE A 412 26.60 -3.10 -2.63
N ILE A 413 25.84 -4.11 -2.18
CA ILE A 413 26.23 -5.02 -1.09
C ILE A 413 27.53 -5.76 -1.41
N PRO A 414 27.72 -6.40 -2.57
CA PRO A 414 29.00 -7.01 -2.92
C PRO A 414 30.16 -6.04 -2.92
N ALA A 415 29.96 -4.80 -3.37
CA ALA A 415 31.01 -3.76 -3.32
C ALA A 415 31.34 -3.36 -1.88
N LEU A 416 30.32 -3.16 -1.03
CA LEU A 416 30.48 -2.83 0.38
C LEU A 416 31.19 -3.97 1.14
N LEU A 417 30.85 -5.23 0.84
CA LEU A 417 31.55 -6.42 1.35
C LEU A 417 33.00 -6.47 0.87
N GLY A 418 33.27 -6.01 -0.35
CA GLY A 418 34.62 -5.88 -0.88
C GLY A 418 35.48 -4.84 -0.14
N LEU A 419 34.87 -3.76 0.35
CA LEU A 419 35.49 -2.73 1.18
C LEU A 419 35.82 -3.27 2.58
N LEU A 420 34.85 -3.96 3.19
CA LEU A 420 34.96 -4.44 4.57
C LEU A 420 35.73 -5.77 4.69
N GLY A 421 35.68 -6.60 3.66
CA GLY A 421 36.35 -7.89 3.62
C GLY A 421 35.99 -8.79 4.81
N THR A 422 36.99 -9.26 5.54
CA THR A 422 36.77 -10.10 6.73
C THR A 422 36.29 -9.35 7.97
N LYS A 423 36.27 -8.03 7.95
CA LYS A 423 35.71 -7.19 9.03
C LYS A 423 34.21 -7.42 9.26
N ILE A 424 33.51 -8.11 8.32
CA ILE A 424 32.11 -8.53 8.48
C ILE A 424 31.88 -9.35 9.77
N PHE A 425 32.92 -9.99 10.30
CA PHE A 425 32.84 -10.70 11.57
C PHE A 425 33.27 -9.86 12.78
N ALA A 426 33.55 -8.56 12.59
CA ALA A 426 33.99 -7.66 13.68
C ALA A 426 32.79 -7.12 14.47
N GLY A 427 33.09 -6.57 15.68
CA GLY A 427 32.02 -6.02 16.53
C GLY A 427 31.08 -7.10 17.08
N ARG A 428 31.63 -8.16 17.64
CA ARG A 428 30.85 -9.30 18.17
C ARG A 428 30.04 -8.87 19.40
N VAL A 429 28.78 -9.33 19.40
CA VAL A 429 27.90 -9.23 20.56
C VAL A 429 28.03 -10.50 21.40
N PRO A 430 28.18 -10.40 22.74
CA PRO A 430 28.14 -11.56 23.60
C PRO A 430 26.81 -12.29 23.51
N GLY A 431 26.82 -13.58 23.22
CA GLY A 431 25.61 -14.43 23.23
C GLY A 431 25.47 -15.36 22.02
N PRO A 432 25.10 -14.90 20.82
CA PRO A 432 24.88 -15.80 19.69
C PRO A 432 26.18 -16.40 19.18
N LYS A 433 26.24 -17.73 19.14
CA LYS A 433 27.35 -18.43 18.45
C LYS A 433 27.16 -18.26 16.95
N VAL A 434 28.25 -18.02 16.21
CA VAL A 434 28.22 -18.08 14.73
C VAL A 434 27.68 -19.47 14.35
N PRO A 435 26.60 -19.55 13.55
CA PRO A 435 26.09 -20.86 13.16
C PRO A 435 27.12 -21.57 12.30
N ASP A 436 27.43 -22.78 12.68
CA ASP A 436 28.16 -23.70 11.82
C ASP A 436 27.13 -24.32 10.84
N PRO A 437 27.33 -24.20 9.53
CA PRO A 437 26.46 -24.83 8.53
C PRO A 437 26.43 -26.36 8.64
N GLU A 438 27.49 -26.97 9.16
CA GLU A 438 27.67 -28.43 9.28
C GLU A 438 27.41 -28.95 10.70
N ASP A 439 27.12 -28.11 11.68
CA ASP A 439 26.86 -28.53 13.07
C ASP A 439 25.74 -29.57 13.13
N GLU A 440 26.05 -30.78 13.57
CA GLU A 440 25.11 -31.90 13.72
C GLU A 440 24.11 -31.68 14.86
N LYS A 441 24.30 -30.68 15.71
CA LYS A 441 23.43 -30.40 16.83
C LYS A 441 22.04 -30.03 16.37
N PRO A 442 20.98 -30.55 17.01
CA PRO A 442 19.60 -30.28 16.64
C PRO A 442 19.25 -28.83 16.86
N THR A 443 19.14 -28.05 15.76
CA THR A 443 18.66 -26.68 15.78
C THR A 443 17.19 -26.63 16.24
N MET A 444 16.73 -25.47 16.67
CA MET A 444 15.34 -25.27 17.09
C MET A 444 14.36 -25.61 15.93
N GLY A 445 14.70 -25.21 14.69
CA GLY A 445 13.96 -25.57 13.48
C GLY A 445 13.91 -27.08 13.25
N LEU A 446 15.02 -27.81 13.44
CA LEU A 446 15.03 -29.27 13.29
C LEU A 446 14.18 -29.96 14.37
N ARG A 447 14.17 -29.45 15.61
CA ARG A 447 13.29 -30.00 16.69
C ARG A 447 11.82 -29.74 16.34
N TRP A 448 11.51 -28.56 15.81
CA TRP A 448 10.15 -28.22 15.38
C TRP A 448 9.66 -29.11 14.24
N VAL A 449 10.43 -29.21 13.14
CA VAL A 449 10.02 -30.02 11.97
C VAL A 449 9.92 -31.53 12.29
N ARG A 450 10.74 -32.03 13.24
CA ARG A 450 10.61 -33.41 13.74
C ARG A 450 9.28 -33.62 14.47
N ARG A 451 8.80 -32.61 15.23
CA ARG A 451 7.49 -32.65 15.90
C ARG A 451 6.35 -32.64 14.88
N VAL A 452 6.45 -31.76 13.86
CA VAL A 452 5.48 -31.73 12.74
C VAL A 452 5.47 -33.06 11.99
N ARG A 453 6.65 -33.63 11.73
CA ARG A 453 6.77 -34.95 11.07
C ARG A 453 6.15 -36.10 11.89
N ALA A 454 6.22 -36.05 13.21
CA ALA A 454 5.63 -37.07 14.07
C ALA A 454 4.10 -37.10 13.98
N HIS A 455 3.45 -35.93 13.84
CA HIS A 455 2.00 -35.81 13.79
C HIS A 455 1.56 -34.82 12.68
N PRO A 456 1.80 -35.10 11.38
CA PRO A 456 1.62 -34.13 10.31
C PRO A 456 0.17 -33.72 10.12
N TRP A 457 -0.79 -34.67 10.23
CA TRP A 457 -2.22 -34.38 10.15
C TRP A 457 -2.70 -33.47 11.27
N LEU A 458 -2.21 -33.65 12.50
CA LEU A 458 -2.58 -32.81 13.62
C LEU A 458 -2.17 -31.35 13.38
N HIS A 459 -0.92 -31.13 12.93
CA HIS A 459 -0.41 -29.78 12.67
C HIS A 459 -1.10 -29.14 11.45
N LEU A 460 -1.42 -29.93 10.42
CA LEU A 460 -2.15 -29.44 9.26
C LEU A 460 -3.55 -28.98 9.65
N ILE A 461 -4.31 -29.83 10.34
CA ILE A 461 -5.68 -29.50 10.78
C ILE A 461 -5.67 -28.34 11.76
N ALA A 462 -4.75 -28.34 12.74
CA ALA A 462 -4.64 -27.25 13.70
C ALA A 462 -4.33 -25.92 13.03
N GLY A 463 -3.44 -25.91 12.02
CA GLY A 463 -3.13 -24.70 11.26
C GLY A 463 -4.31 -24.19 10.43
N VAL A 464 -4.99 -25.09 9.73
CA VAL A 464 -6.16 -24.72 8.92
C VAL A 464 -7.32 -24.23 9.81
N VAL A 465 -7.59 -24.89 10.94
CA VAL A 465 -8.63 -24.47 11.88
C VAL A 465 -8.28 -23.11 12.50
N LEU A 466 -7.03 -22.91 12.91
CA LEU A 466 -6.59 -21.62 13.44
C LEU A 466 -6.82 -20.47 12.44
N LEU A 467 -6.37 -20.66 11.19
CA LEU A 467 -6.55 -19.64 10.16
C LEU A 467 -8.04 -19.48 9.79
N GLY A 468 -8.82 -20.57 9.80
CA GLY A 468 -10.26 -20.51 9.58
C GLY A 468 -10.98 -19.67 10.64
N ILE A 469 -10.62 -19.84 11.92
CA ILE A 469 -11.20 -19.03 13.01
C ILE A 469 -10.80 -17.55 12.84
N LEU A 470 -9.53 -17.27 12.54
CA LEU A 470 -9.08 -15.91 12.31
C LEU A 470 -9.73 -15.26 11.08
N ALA A 471 -10.16 -16.05 10.12
CA ALA A 471 -10.81 -15.58 8.91
C ALA A 471 -12.31 -15.27 9.07
N VAL A 472 -12.97 -15.71 10.16
CA VAL A 472 -14.42 -15.52 10.34
C VAL A 472 -14.85 -14.04 10.22
N PRO A 473 -14.18 -13.07 10.88
CA PRO A 473 -14.59 -11.66 10.79
C PRO A 473 -14.44 -11.05 9.39
N PHE A 474 -13.70 -11.69 8.49
CA PHE A 474 -13.58 -11.22 7.10
C PHE A 474 -14.94 -11.15 6.37
N ALA A 475 -15.91 -11.96 6.77
CA ALA A 475 -17.26 -11.93 6.20
C ALA A 475 -18.02 -10.61 6.51
N GLN A 476 -17.56 -9.85 7.50
CA GLN A 476 -18.14 -8.56 7.92
C GLN A 476 -17.35 -7.38 7.40
N LEU A 477 -16.42 -7.59 6.45
CA LEU A 477 -15.60 -6.53 5.87
C LEU A 477 -16.47 -5.43 5.26
N ARG A 478 -16.33 -4.22 5.77
CA ARG A 478 -16.89 -2.99 5.20
C ARG A 478 -15.75 -2.13 4.69
N LEU A 479 -15.96 -1.54 3.52
CA LEU A 479 -14.97 -0.73 2.83
C LEU A 479 -15.53 0.69 2.64
N ALA A 480 -14.72 1.69 2.97
CA ALA A 480 -15.06 3.08 2.74
C ALA A 480 -13.83 3.88 2.27
N MET A 481 -14.07 4.99 1.60
CA MET A 481 -13.01 5.96 1.29
C MET A 481 -12.76 6.87 2.50
N PRO A 482 -11.55 7.45 2.63
CA PRO A 482 -11.23 8.32 3.75
C PRO A 482 -12.05 9.63 3.66
N THR A 483 -12.60 10.04 4.80
CA THR A 483 -13.31 11.31 4.98
C THR A 483 -12.78 12.00 6.24
N ASP A 484 -13.14 13.25 6.49
CA ASP A 484 -12.81 13.93 7.75
C ASP A 484 -13.37 13.17 8.97
N GLY A 485 -14.49 12.45 8.79
CA GLY A 485 -15.07 11.54 9.77
C GLY A 485 -14.23 10.28 10.07
N THR A 486 -13.26 9.95 9.22
CA THR A 486 -12.31 8.83 9.45
C THR A 486 -10.94 9.32 9.90
N ALA A 487 -10.76 10.63 10.10
CA ALA A 487 -9.53 11.19 10.65
C ALA A 487 -9.32 10.75 12.12
N LYS A 488 -8.10 10.93 12.60
CA LYS A 488 -7.75 10.55 13.99
C LYS A 488 -8.60 11.35 14.99
N PRO A 489 -9.19 10.70 16.01
CA PRO A 489 -9.89 11.40 17.09
C PRO A 489 -9.02 12.49 17.73
N GLY A 490 -9.63 13.65 18.00
CA GLY A 490 -8.94 14.80 18.58
C GLY A 490 -8.18 15.67 17.55
N THR A 491 -8.29 15.37 16.25
CA THR A 491 -7.84 16.30 15.21
C THR A 491 -8.93 17.33 14.88
N PRO A 492 -8.57 18.57 14.51
CA PRO A 492 -9.56 19.60 14.17
C PRO A 492 -10.55 19.15 13.10
N GLN A 493 -10.10 18.38 12.12
CA GLN A 493 -10.93 17.84 11.05
C GLN A 493 -12.01 16.88 11.58
N ARG A 494 -11.59 15.94 12.44
CA ARG A 494 -12.52 14.97 13.05
C ARG A 494 -13.54 15.67 13.95
N GLU A 495 -13.08 16.57 14.80
CA GLU A 495 -13.96 17.31 15.73
C GLU A 495 -14.93 18.23 14.96
N ALA A 496 -14.47 18.88 13.86
CA ALA A 496 -15.35 19.65 12.98
C ALA A 496 -16.45 18.79 12.35
N TYR A 497 -16.09 17.58 11.88
CA TYR A 497 -17.05 16.62 11.33
C TYR A 497 -18.09 16.20 12.37
N GLU A 498 -17.66 15.87 13.60
CA GLU A 498 -18.55 15.45 14.68
C GLU A 498 -19.49 16.59 15.12
N ILE A 499 -18.95 17.80 15.35
CA ILE A 499 -19.75 18.97 15.69
C ILE A 499 -20.77 19.27 14.59
N THR A 500 -20.37 19.14 13.31
CA THR A 500 -21.30 19.35 12.19
C THR A 500 -22.41 18.29 12.17
N ALA A 501 -22.07 17.01 12.41
CA ALA A 501 -23.06 15.94 12.48
C ALA A 501 -24.05 16.12 13.64
N ASP A 502 -23.56 16.55 14.81
CA ASP A 502 -24.40 16.78 15.99
C ASP A 502 -25.32 17.98 15.82
N ALA A 503 -24.82 19.06 15.21
CA ALA A 503 -25.56 20.32 15.10
C ALA A 503 -26.52 20.40 13.91
N PHE A 504 -26.21 19.72 12.81
CA PHE A 504 -26.94 19.80 11.53
C PHE A 504 -27.49 18.47 11.05
N GLY A 505 -27.19 17.37 11.78
CA GLY A 505 -27.48 16.01 11.35
C GLY A 505 -26.33 15.37 10.56
N PRO A 506 -26.13 14.02 10.66
CA PRO A 506 -25.00 13.31 10.05
C PRO A 506 -24.95 13.43 8.52
N GLY A 507 -26.11 13.52 7.87
CA GLY A 507 -26.21 13.68 6.42
C GLY A 507 -25.65 15.03 5.89
N ARG A 508 -25.42 16.02 6.77
CA ARG A 508 -24.78 17.28 6.39
C ARG A 508 -23.35 17.08 5.88
N ASN A 509 -22.68 16.05 6.36
CA ASN A 509 -21.34 15.66 5.93
C ASN A 509 -21.34 14.70 4.72
N ALA A 510 -22.53 14.34 4.21
CA ALA A 510 -22.69 13.38 3.12
C ALA A 510 -23.56 13.93 1.95
N PRO A 511 -23.44 15.20 1.54
CA PRO A 511 -24.30 15.75 0.53
C PRO A 511 -24.12 15.05 -0.82
N MET A 512 -25.24 14.83 -1.53
CA MET A 512 -25.25 14.33 -2.89
C MET A 512 -25.92 15.39 -3.79
N ILE A 513 -25.60 15.38 -5.07
CA ILE A 513 -26.18 16.27 -6.07
C ILE A 513 -26.77 15.43 -7.20
N ALA A 514 -28.07 15.51 -7.41
CA ALA A 514 -28.67 14.98 -8.63
C ALA A 514 -28.61 16.06 -9.71
N PHE A 515 -27.94 15.80 -10.80
CA PHE A 515 -27.97 16.56 -12.03
C PHE A 515 -29.08 16.03 -12.92
N VAL A 516 -30.04 16.87 -13.26
CA VAL A 516 -31.22 16.52 -14.04
C VAL A 516 -31.18 17.29 -15.36
N ASP A 517 -31.27 16.58 -16.48
CA ASP A 517 -31.33 17.13 -17.83
C ASP A 517 -32.69 16.78 -18.45
N VAL A 518 -33.44 17.81 -18.79
CA VAL A 518 -34.77 17.73 -19.43
C VAL A 518 -34.81 18.49 -20.74
N ALA A 519 -33.68 18.66 -21.40
CA ALA A 519 -33.60 19.40 -22.67
C ALA A 519 -34.49 18.80 -23.75
N ASP A 520 -34.63 17.49 -23.78
CA ASP A 520 -35.49 16.77 -24.74
C ASP A 520 -36.96 16.70 -24.30
N VAL A 521 -37.31 17.16 -23.09
CA VAL A 521 -38.67 17.27 -22.58
C VAL A 521 -39.30 18.58 -23.06
N PRO A 522 -40.56 18.57 -23.54
CA PRO A 522 -41.27 19.81 -23.92
C PRO A 522 -41.27 20.85 -22.81
N GLU A 523 -41.04 22.11 -23.15
CA GLU A 523 -40.83 23.20 -22.17
C GLU A 523 -41.92 23.27 -21.08
N GLN A 524 -43.19 23.05 -21.48
CA GLN A 524 -44.34 23.04 -20.56
C GLN A 524 -44.32 21.88 -19.54
N ASP A 525 -43.62 20.78 -19.84
CA ASP A 525 -43.57 19.56 -19.03
C ASP A 525 -42.26 19.48 -18.18
N ARG A 526 -41.32 20.41 -18.37
CA ARG A 526 -40.00 20.40 -17.65
C ARG A 526 -40.19 20.61 -16.15
N MET A 527 -40.92 21.65 -15.73
CA MET A 527 -41.15 21.89 -14.30
C MET A 527 -41.92 20.77 -13.60
N PRO A 528 -43.00 20.22 -14.20
CA PRO A 528 -43.58 18.98 -13.69
C PRO A 528 -42.57 17.84 -13.51
N ALA A 529 -41.73 17.58 -14.52
CA ALA A 529 -40.73 16.51 -14.42
C ALA A 529 -39.73 16.72 -13.25
N PHE A 530 -39.27 17.98 -13.02
CA PHE A 530 -38.44 18.27 -11.86
C PHE A 530 -39.18 18.06 -10.53
N GLN A 531 -40.46 18.42 -10.46
CA GLN A 531 -41.26 18.27 -9.24
C GLN A 531 -41.58 16.80 -8.95
N ASP A 532 -41.88 16.01 -9.97
CA ASP A 532 -42.15 14.59 -9.83
C ASP A 532 -40.89 13.87 -9.34
N LEU A 533 -39.69 14.16 -9.92
CA LEU A 533 -38.45 13.63 -9.47
C LEU A 533 -38.09 14.07 -8.03
N LEU A 534 -38.31 15.35 -7.72
CA LEU A 534 -38.08 15.87 -6.38
C LEU A 534 -38.98 15.20 -5.33
N GLN A 535 -40.24 14.92 -5.69
CA GLN A 535 -41.14 14.20 -4.82
C GLN A 535 -40.73 12.75 -4.60
N GLU A 536 -40.25 12.09 -5.64
CA GLU A 536 -39.72 10.72 -5.55
C GLU A 536 -38.51 10.66 -4.65
N ILE A 537 -37.54 11.56 -4.85
CA ILE A 537 -36.33 11.64 -4.02
C ILE A 537 -36.71 11.89 -2.55
N ASN A 538 -37.56 12.86 -2.26
CA ASN A 538 -38.04 13.16 -0.90
C ASN A 538 -38.95 12.07 -0.31
N GLY A 539 -39.50 11.19 -1.12
CA GLY A 539 -40.27 10.01 -0.68
C GLY A 539 -39.42 8.84 -0.19
N ASN A 540 -38.10 8.90 -0.37
CA ASN A 540 -37.21 7.85 0.09
C ASN A 540 -36.86 8.02 1.58
N ASP A 541 -37.05 6.97 2.39
CA ASP A 541 -36.82 7.00 3.85
C ASP A 541 -35.38 7.35 4.24
N GLY A 542 -34.39 7.11 3.35
CA GLY A 542 -32.99 7.47 3.56
C GLY A 542 -32.63 8.91 3.22
N VAL A 543 -33.59 9.72 2.75
CA VAL A 543 -33.40 11.14 2.39
C VAL A 543 -34.04 12.02 3.45
N GLU A 544 -33.26 12.86 4.12
CA GLU A 544 -33.73 13.87 5.08
C GLU A 544 -34.43 15.02 4.34
N ASN A 545 -33.80 15.51 3.28
CA ASN A 545 -34.36 16.56 2.44
C ASN A 545 -33.68 16.60 1.06
N ALA A 546 -34.46 16.92 0.04
CA ALA A 546 -33.93 17.23 -1.28
C ALA A 546 -34.61 18.51 -1.81
N GLN A 547 -33.82 19.38 -2.48
CA GLN A 547 -34.30 20.63 -3.05
C GLN A 547 -33.50 21.03 -4.28
N ILE A 548 -34.16 21.75 -5.18
CA ILE A 548 -33.50 22.35 -6.35
C ILE A 548 -32.68 23.55 -5.86
N VAL A 549 -31.38 23.51 -6.07
CA VAL A 549 -30.45 24.60 -5.68
C VAL A 549 -30.12 25.51 -6.85
N GLN A 550 -30.13 24.98 -8.08
CA GLN A 550 -29.83 25.73 -9.28
C GLN A 550 -30.57 25.18 -10.48
N THR A 551 -30.98 26.07 -11.42
CA THR A 551 -31.48 25.70 -12.73
C THR A 551 -30.75 26.51 -13.80
N THR A 552 -30.65 25.97 -15.00
CA THR A 552 -30.19 26.74 -16.18
C THR A 552 -31.13 27.88 -16.51
N ASP A 553 -30.63 28.91 -17.21
CA ASP A 553 -31.46 30.06 -17.64
C ASP A 553 -32.66 29.63 -18.52
N ASN A 554 -32.51 28.54 -19.28
CA ASN A 554 -33.54 27.98 -20.15
C ASN A 554 -34.47 26.99 -19.43
N GLY A 555 -34.21 26.68 -18.17
CA GLY A 555 -34.97 25.70 -17.38
C GLY A 555 -34.93 24.30 -17.96
N ASP A 556 -33.85 23.95 -18.70
CA ASP A 556 -33.68 22.66 -19.34
C ASP A 556 -32.76 21.70 -18.54
N ALA A 557 -32.13 22.20 -17.46
CA ALA A 557 -31.42 21.38 -16.48
C ALA A 557 -31.56 21.96 -15.07
N ALA A 558 -31.41 21.09 -14.07
CA ALA A 558 -31.46 21.44 -12.66
C ALA A 558 -30.39 20.66 -11.84
N GLN A 559 -29.94 21.30 -10.76
CA GLN A 559 -29.18 20.66 -9.69
C GLN A 559 -30.11 20.50 -8.47
N ILE A 560 -30.26 19.26 -7.99
CA ILE A 560 -31.02 18.95 -6.78
C ILE A 560 -30.00 18.51 -5.71
N MET A 561 -29.91 19.26 -4.63
CA MET A 561 -29.11 18.88 -3.47
C MET A 561 -29.92 17.90 -2.62
N ILE A 562 -29.31 16.79 -2.30
CA ILE A 562 -29.86 15.69 -1.50
C ILE A 562 -29.04 15.56 -0.23
N THR A 563 -29.69 15.64 0.92
CA THR A 563 -29.08 15.34 2.22
C THR A 563 -29.64 14.02 2.71
N PRO A 564 -28.80 12.98 2.86
CA PRO A 564 -29.24 11.70 3.42
C PRO A 564 -29.48 11.82 4.94
N THR A 565 -30.10 10.82 5.52
CA THR A 565 -30.36 10.74 6.97
C THR A 565 -29.15 10.27 7.77
N THR A 566 -28.14 9.68 7.07
CA THR A 566 -26.93 9.06 7.65
C THR A 566 -25.67 9.67 7.07
N GLY A 567 -24.50 9.33 7.66
CA GLY A 567 -23.21 9.89 7.30
C GLY A 567 -22.62 9.25 6.02
N ALA A 568 -21.51 9.82 5.54
CA ALA A 568 -20.90 9.46 4.25
C ALA A 568 -20.35 8.03 4.18
N THR A 569 -20.02 7.41 5.31
CA THR A 569 -19.43 6.06 5.39
C THR A 569 -20.43 5.00 5.88
N ASP A 570 -21.70 5.38 6.07
CA ASP A 570 -22.74 4.51 6.56
C ASP A 570 -23.35 3.66 5.40
N GLU A 571 -23.66 2.41 5.70
CA GLU A 571 -24.21 1.48 4.71
C GLU A 571 -25.57 1.95 4.19
N GLU A 572 -26.39 2.56 5.06
CA GLU A 572 -27.68 3.13 4.73
C GLU A 572 -27.59 4.26 3.71
N THR A 573 -26.48 5.03 3.70
CA THR A 573 -26.25 6.06 2.68
C THR A 573 -25.98 5.45 1.31
N THR A 574 -25.20 4.36 1.25
CA THR A 574 -24.99 3.57 0.03
C THR A 574 -26.31 2.95 -0.48
N GLU A 575 -27.12 2.39 0.42
CA GLU A 575 -28.43 1.84 0.05
C GLU A 575 -29.36 2.92 -0.52
N THR A 576 -29.38 4.10 0.10
CA THR A 576 -30.13 5.27 -0.38
C THR A 576 -29.70 5.69 -1.78
N LEU A 577 -28.38 5.82 -2.00
CA LEU A 577 -27.82 6.15 -3.32
C LEU A 577 -28.24 5.14 -4.38
N ASN A 578 -28.17 3.84 -4.07
CA ASN A 578 -28.57 2.78 -5.00
C ASN A 578 -30.06 2.83 -5.33
N HIS A 579 -30.94 3.03 -4.34
CA HIS A 579 -32.38 3.20 -4.58
C HIS A 579 -32.67 4.41 -5.48
N LEU A 580 -31.99 5.52 -5.26
CA LEU A 580 -32.17 6.70 -6.11
C LEU A 580 -31.68 6.44 -7.55
N ARG A 581 -30.63 5.66 -7.74
CA ARG A 581 -30.13 5.26 -9.07
C ARG A 581 -31.07 4.29 -9.79
N ASP A 582 -31.71 3.39 -9.07
CA ASP A 582 -32.66 2.43 -9.63
C ASP A 582 -33.87 3.14 -10.31
N TYR A 583 -34.26 4.34 -9.85
CA TYR A 583 -35.32 5.13 -10.45
C TYR A 583 -34.93 5.82 -11.77
N GLN A 584 -33.65 5.91 -12.13
CA GLN A 584 -33.19 6.57 -13.38
C GLN A 584 -33.93 6.05 -14.62
N GLY A 585 -34.04 4.72 -14.75
CA GLY A 585 -34.73 4.10 -15.89
C GLY A 585 -36.25 4.39 -15.96
N GLU A 586 -36.90 4.72 -14.85
CA GLU A 586 -38.28 5.18 -14.82
C GLU A 586 -38.35 6.64 -15.27
N PHE A 587 -37.46 7.48 -14.80
CA PHE A 587 -37.39 8.89 -15.17
C PHE A 587 -37.05 9.10 -16.66
N GLU A 588 -36.23 8.25 -17.26
CA GLU A 588 -35.89 8.30 -18.69
C GLU A 588 -37.11 8.11 -19.61
N LYS A 589 -38.19 7.47 -19.12
CA LYS A 589 -39.44 7.34 -19.88
C LYS A 589 -40.15 8.67 -20.08
N THR A 590 -39.86 9.68 -19.30
CA THR A 590 -40.36 11.06 -19.45
C THR A 590 -39.64 11.81 -20.57
N GLY A 591 -38.55 11.30 -21.10
CA GLY A 591 -37.68 11.97 -22.06
C GLY A 591 -36.55 12.79 -21.40
N GLY A 592 -36.50 12.81 -20.08
CA GLY A 592 -35.40 13.42 -19.32
C GLY A 592 -34.33 12.36 -18.89
N SER A 593 -33.27 12.83 -18.35
CA SER A 593 -32.26 11.99 -17.69
C SER A 593 -31.78 12.65 -16.40
N TYR A 594 -31.33 11.85 -15.44
CA TYR A 594 -30.59 12.38 -14.30
C TYR A 594 -29.50 11.42 -13.88
N GLY A 595 -28.50 11.96 -13.19
CA GLY A 595 -27.44 11.19 -12.53
C GLY A 595 -27.13 11.79 -11.18
N ILE A 596 -26.47 11.03 -10.31
CA ILE A 596 -26.13 11.47 -8.96
C ILE A 596 -24.62 11.60 -8.84
N THR A 597 -24.15 12.74 -8.34
CA THR A 597 -22.74 13.08 -8.16
C THR A 597 -22.49 13.74 -6.80
N GLY A 598 -21.26 14.13 -6.55
CA GLY A 598 -20.78 14.66 -5.28
C GLY A 598 -19.74 13.74 -4.66
N ILE A 599 -19.08 14.18 -3.60
CA ILE A 599 -17.96 13.41 -2.99
C ILE A 599 -18.44 12.04 -2.51
N THR A 600 -19.60 11.97 -1.86
CA THR A 600 -20.16 10.71 -1.32
C THR A 600 -20.46 9.69 -2.42
N PRO A 601 -21.21 9.99 -3.50
CA PRO A 601 -21.41 9.06 -4.61
C PRO A 601 -20.14 8.66 -5.34
N ILE A 602 -19.17 9.56 -5.49
CA ILE A 602 -17.88 9.25 -6.11
C ILE A 602 -17.09 8.24 -5.27
N PHE A 603 -17.05 8.42 -3.96
CA PHE A 603 -16.37 7.51 -3.03
C PHE A 603 -17.05 6.15 -2.96
N ASP A 604 -18.38 6.11 -3.06
CA ASP A 604 -19.15 4.89 -3.14
C ASP A 604 -18.84 4.12 -4.43
N ASP A 605 -18.85 4.78 -5.58
CA ASP A 605 -18.51 4.20 -6.88
C ASP A 605 -17.08 3.62 -6.90
N ILE A 606 -16.11 4.32 -6.30
CA ILE A 606 -14.74 3.82 -6.16
C ILE A 606 -14.74 2.55 -5.30
N SER A 607 -15.44 2.56 -4.18
CA SER A 607 -15.51 1.43 -3.25
C SER A 607 -16.17 0.22 -3.91
N GLU A 608 -17.27 0.42 -4.62
CA GLU A 608 -17.95 -0.63 -5.38
C GLU A 608 -17.05 -1.19 -6.49
N ARG A 609 -16.39 -0.34 -7.27
CA ARG A 609 -15.45 -0.75 -8.31
C ARG A 609 -14.29 -1.58 -7.75
N LEU A 610 -13.71 -1.15 -6.63
CA LEU A 610 -12.65 -1.88 -5.94
C LEU A 610 -13.13 -3.24 -5.43
N ASN A 611 -14.31 -3.29 -4.85
CA ASN A 611 -14.92 -4.54 -4.38
C ASN A 611 -15.19 -5.51 -5.54
N ASN A 612 -15.72 -5.03 -6.65
CA ASN A 612 -16.01 -5.83 -7.84
C ASN A 612 -14.74 -6.40 -8.50
N VAL A 613 -13.61 -5.70 -8.42
CA VAL A 613 -12.33 -6.15 -8.98
C VAL A 613 -11.55 -7.04 -8.01
N LEU A 614 -11.88 -7.07 -6.73
CA LEU A 614 -11.14 -7.81 -5.71
C LEU A 614 -11.02 -9.32 -6.04
N ILE A 615 -12.13 -9.98 -6.36
CA ILE A 615 -12.14 -11.43 -6.67
C ILE A 615 -11.37 -11.74 -7.96
N PRO A 616 -11.61 -11.06 -9.11
CA PRO A 616 -10.78 -11.22 -10.31
C PRO A 616 -9.29 -10.99 -10.04
N TYR A 617 -8.93 -9.95 -9.29
CA TYR A 617 -7.55 -9.65 -8.95
C TYR A 617 -6.89 -10.78 -8.14
N VAL A 618 -7.55 -11.27 -7.10
CA VAL A 618 -7.08 -12.42 -6.31
C VAL A 618 -6.85 -13.64 -7.21
N ALA A 619 -7.79 -13.93 -8.11
CA ALA A 619 -7.68 -15.06 -9.04
C ALA A 619 -6.47 -14.92 -9.98
N ILE A 620 -6.21 -13.71 -10.49
CA ILE A 620 -5.04 -13.41 -11.34
C ILE A 620 -3.74 -13.60 -10.55
N VAL A 621 -3.65 -13.04 -9.35
CA VAL A 621 -2.46 -13.14 -8.49
C VAL A 621 -2.17 -14.60 -8.12
N LEU A 622 -3.19 -15.35 -7.67
CA LEU A 622 -3.04 -16.77 -7.34
C LEU A 622 -2.70 -17.62 -8.58
N GLY A 623 -3.28 -17.32 -9.73
CA GLY A 623 -2.98 -17.98 -11.00
C GLY A 623 -1.54 -17.76 -11.45
N LEU A 624 -1.06 -16.50 -11.40
CA LEU A 624 0.33 -16.16 -11.68
C LEU A 624 1.28 -16.85 -10.71
N ALA A 625 0.97 -16.82 -9.40
CA ALA A 625 1.70 -17.55 -8.38
C ALA A 625 1.86 -19.02 -8.73
N PHE A 626 0.73 -19.66 -9.02
CA PHE A 626 0.72 -21.08 -9.37
C PHE A 626 1.61 -21.37 -10.57
N ILE A 627 1.51 -20.57 -11.63
CA ILE A 627 2.31 -20.75 -12.86
C ILE A 627 3.81 -20.56 -12.55
N VAL A 628 4.18 -19.48 -11.89
CA VAL A 628 5.56 -19.14 -11.58
C VAL A 628 6.20 -20.21 -10.69
N LEU A 629 5.53 -20.62 -9.61
CA LEU A 629 6.03 -21.68 -8.73
C LEU A 629 6.05 -23.05 -9.40
N MET A 630 5.10 -23.33 -10.30
CA MET A 630 5.10 -24.58 -11.08
C MET A 630 6.33 -24.67 -11.99
N LEU A 631 6.71 -23.56 -12.64
CA LEU A 631 7.92 -23.48 -13.44
C LEU A 631 9.19 -23.71 -12.60
N VAL A 632 9.25 -23.10 -11.42
CA VAL A 632 10.39 -23.20 -10.50
C VAL A 632 10.53 -24.59 -9.92
N PHE A 633 9.46 -25.12 -9.33
CA PHE A 633 9.53 -26.38 -8.57
C PHE A 633 9.31 -27.64 -9.42
N ARG A 634 8.89 -27.48 -10.70
CA ARG A 634 8.52 -28.62 -11.56
C ARG A 634 7.63 -29.62 -10.81
N SER A 635 6.59 -29.10 -10.18
CA SER A 635 5.59 -29.81 -9.42
C SER A 635 4.24 -29.09 -9.58
N ILE A 636 3.14 -29.82 -9.52
CA ILE A 636 1.79 -29.25 -9.47
C ILE A 636 1.33 -29.06 -8.02
N TRP A 637 1.69 -29.99 -7.15
CA TRP A 637 1.20 -29.97 -5.76
C TRP A 637 1.82 -28.88 -4.91
N VAL A 638 3.12 -28.60 -5.10
CA VAL A 638 3.82 -27.56 -4.32
C VAL A 638 3.23 -26.17 -4.58
N PRO A 639 3.03 -25.71 -5.84
CA PRO A 639 2.35 -24.46 -6.12
C PRO A 639 0.91 -24.40 -5.60
N LEU A 640 0.16 -25.50 -5.71
CA LEU A 640 -1.21 -25.57 -5.20
C LEU A 640 -1.28 -25.36 -3.67
N ILE A 641 -0.39 -26.02 -2.93
CA ILE A 641 -0.28 -25.85 -1.48
C ILE A 641 0.12 -24.41 -1.14
N ALA A 642 1.04 -23.83 -1.90
CA ALA A 642 1.49 -22.46 -1.69
C ALA A 642 0.35 -21.45 -1.94
N ALA A 643 -0.37 -21.58 -3.05
CA ALA A 643 -1.48 -20.70 -3.42
C ALA A 643 -2.65 -20.80 -2.42
N THR A 644 -3.04 -22.03 -2.04
CA THR A 644 -4.10 -22.23 -1.03
C THR A 644 -3.68 -21.76 0.36
N GLY A 645 -2.42 -21.97 0.74
CA GLY A 645 -1.85 -21.47 1.99
C GLY A 645 -1.84 -19.95 2.04
N PHE A 646 -1.47 -19.29 0.94
CA PHE A 646 -1.51 -17.84 0.81
C PHE A 646 -2.94 -17.30 0.90
N ALA A 647 -3.89 -17.90 0.15
CA ALA A 647 -5.28 -17.48 0.20
C ALA A 647 -5.87 -17.57 1.62
N LEU A 648 -5.56 -18.65 2.34
CA LEU A 648 -6.00 -18.84 3.72
C LEU A 648 -5.32 -17.86 4.68
N SER A 649 -4.03 -17.58 4.46
CA SER A 649 -3.28 -16.56 5.20
C SER A 649 -3.89 -15.18 5.00
N MET A 650 -4.26 -14.83 3.78
CA MET A 650 -4.90 -13.55 3.47
C MET A 650 -6.27 -13.42 4.11
N ALA A 651 -7.11 -14.45 4.01
CA ALA A 651 -8.42 -14.45 4.67
C ALA A 651 -8.29 -14.26 6.20
N ALA A 652 -7.30 -14.93 6.82
CA ALA A 652 -7.03 -14.76 8.25
C ALA A 652 -6.48 -13.36 8.59
N THR A 653 -5.65 -12.79 7.72
CA THR A 653 -5.11 -11.43 7.88
C THR A 653 -6.22 -10.39 7.79
N PHE A 654 -7.10 -10.49 6.81
CA PHE A 654 -8.27 -9.62 6.73
C PHE A 654 -9.20 -9.80 7.93
N GLY A 655 -9.47 -11.06 8.31
CA GLY A 655 -10.34 -11.32 9.45
C GLY A 655 -9.82 -10.70 10.75
N ILE A 656 -8.54 -10.84 11.06
CA ILE A 656 -7.98 -10.21 12.27
C ILE A 656 -7.91 -8.68 12.15
N THR A 657 -7.71 -8.15 10.94
CA THR A 657 -7.71 -6.70 10.70
C THR A 657 -9.12 -6.13 10.89
N VAL A 658 -10.14 -6.77 10.33
CA VAL A 658 -11.56 -6.42 10.56
C VAL A 658 -11.90 -6.49 12.04
N ALA A 659 -11.57 -7.60 12.70
CA ALA A 659 -11.87 -7.79 14.13
C ALA A 659 -11.30 -6.67 15.03
N ILE A 660 -10.09 -6.20 14.72
CA ILE A 660 -9.41 -5.20 15.57
C ILE A 660 -9.75 -3.78 15.14
N TRP A 661 -9.68 -3.46 13.83
CA TRP A 661 -9.76 -2.09 13.33
C TRP A 661 -11.19 -1.65 12.97
N GLN A 662 -12.04 -2.60 12.55
CA GLN A 662 -13.43 -2.28 12.20
C GLN A 662 -14.39 -2.57 13.35
N GLU A 663 -14.21 -3.71 14.05
CA GLU A 663 -15.12 -4.13 15.13
C GLU A 663 -14.62 -3.74 16.53
N GLY A 664 -13.42 -3.15 16.65
CA GLY A 664 -12.86 -2.72 17.93
C GLY A 664 -12.64 -3.84 18.95
N MET A 665 -12.52 -5.11 18.49
CA MET A 665 -12.33 -6.23 19.40
C MET A 665 -11.09 -6.03 20.28
N PHE A 666 -11.22 -6.40 21.54
CA PHE A 666 -10.19 -6.27 22.57
C PHE A 666 -9.89 -4.82 23.04
N GLY A 667 -10.59 -3.80 22.55
CA GLY A 667 -10.35 -2.40 22.94
C GLY A 667 -8.93 -1.90 22.60
N ILE A 668 -8.38 -2.40 21.49
CA ILE A 668 -7.03 -2.01 21.00
C ILE A 668 -7.11 -0.70 20.21
N VAL A 669 -8.24 -0.48 19.56
CA VAL A 669 -8.53 0.70 18.74
C VAL A 669 -9.66 1.45 19.42
N ASP A 670 -9.42 2.73 19.73
CA ASP A 670 -10.38 3.58 20.45
C ASP A 670 -11.56 4.00 19.57
N ASP A 671 -11.35 4.08 18.24
CA ASP A 671 -12.35 4.49 17.26
C ASP A 671 -12.38 3.48 16.09
N PRO A 672 -13.18 2.42 16.20
CA PRO A 672 -13.33 1.42 15.14
C PRO A 672 -14.04 2.01 13.91
N GLN A 673 -13.48 1.75 12.72
CA GLN A 673 -13.96 2.34 11.46
C GLN A 673 -13.92 1.31 10.32
N PRO A 674 -14.72 1.49 9.24
CA PRO A 674 -14.57 0.69 8.03
C PRO A 674 -13.15 0.73 7.50
N LEU A 675 -12.72 -0.35 6.87
CA LEU A 675 -11.38 -0.39 6.26
C LEU A 675 -11.38 0.40 4.95
N LEU A 676 -10.24 0.99 4.62
CA LEU A 676 -10.07 1.72 3.37
C LEU A 676 -10.28 0.81 2.16
N SER A 677 -11.06 1.27 1.20
CA SER A 677 -11.53 0.49 0.05
C SER A 677 -10.40 -0.11 -0.79
N PHE A 678 -9.25 0.56 -0.89
CA PHE A 678 -8.10 0.04 -1.63
C PHE A 678 -7.13 -0.80 -0.77
N LEU A 679 -7.32 -0.85 0.56
CA LEU A 679 -6.46 -1.61 1.47
C LEU A 679 -6.38 -3.11 1.11
N PRO A 680 -7.49 -3.84 0.85
CA PRO A 680 -7.44 -5.25 0.53
C PRO A 680 -6.61 -5.55 -0.70
N ILE A 681 -6.79 -4.78 -1.74
CA ILE A 681 -6.09 -4.95 -3.02
C ILE A 681 -4.59 -4.71 -2.86
N MET A 682 -4.23 -3.61 -2.19
CA MET A 682 -2.84 -3.29 -1.90
C MET A 682 -2.19 -4.36 -1.02
N LEU A 683 -2.87 -4.79 0.04
CA LEU A 683 -2.38 -5.81 0.96
C LEU A 683 -2.11 -7.14 0.26
N ILE A 684 -3.00 -7.58 -0.63
CA ILE A 684 -2.83 -8.81 -1.41
C ILE A 684 -1.59 -8.71 -2.31
N GLY A 685 -1.45 -7.61 -3.06
CA GLY A 685 -0.32 -7.42 -3.96
C GLY A 685 1.03 -7.42 -3.24
N LEU A 686 1.09 -6.71 -2.11
CA LEU A 686 2.30 -6.59 -1.29
C LEU A 686 2.67 -7.89 -0.59
N THR A 687 1.72 -8.46 0.14
CA THR A 687 1.96 -9.69 0.89
C THR A 687 2.23 -10.87 -0.03
N PHE A 688 1.61 -10.93 -1.21
CA PHE A 688 1.92 -11.95 -2.21
C PHE A 688 3.38 -11.93 -2.60
N GLY A 689 3.90 -10.76 -2.97
CA GLY A 689 5.31 -10.61 -3.34
C GLY A 689 6.24 -11.08 -2.22
N LEU A 690 6.05 -10.56 -1.01
CA LEU A 690 6.84 -10.90 0.17
C LEU A 690 6.71 -12.37 0.58
N ALA A 691 5.51 -12.92 0.45
CA ALA A 691 5.25 -14.31 0.79
C ALA A 691 5.95 -15.27 -0.15
N MET A 692 6.01 -15.00 -1.46
CA MET A 692 6.60 -15.91 -2.44
C MET A 692 8.10 -16.11 -2.23
N ASP A 693 8.83 -15.11 -1.78
CA ASP A 693 10.27 -15.15 -1.56
C ASP A 693 10.67 -16.25 -0.58
N TYR A 694 10.00 -16.33 0.56
CA TYR A 694 10.28 -17.36 1.56
C TYR A 694 9.83 -18.73 1.13
N GLN A 695 8.75 -18.82 0.37
CA GLN A 695 8.27 -20.07 -0.20
C GLN A 695 9.34 -20.68 -1.13
N VAL A 696 9.84 -19.85 -2.04
CA VAL A 696 10.89 -20.27 -2.97
C VAL A 696 12.11 -20.74 -2.17
N PHE A 697 12.61 -19.94 -1.24
CA PHE A 697 13.81 -20.26 -0.48
C PHE A 697 13.69 -21.57 0.33
N LEU A 698 12.56 -21.78 1.01
CA LEU A 698 12.37 -22.97 1.86
C LEU A 698 12.21 -24.24 1.03
N VAL A 699 11.35 -24.18 0.00
CA VAL A 699 11.00 -25.35 -0.81
C VAL A 699 12.10 -25.73 -1.79
N THR A 700 12.88 -24.76 -2.30
CA THR A 700 14.06 -25.01 -3.13
C THR A 700 15.06 -25.90 -2.40
N ARG A 701 15.35 -25.62 -1.12
CA ARG A 701 16.22 -26.47 -0.30
C ARG A 701 15.67 -27.88 -0.07
N MET A 702 14.35 -28.02 0.02
CA MET A 702 13.72 -29.34 0.11
C MET A 702 13.86 -30.09 -1.20
N ARG A 703 13.66 -29.41 -2.33
CA ARG A 703 13.81 -30.00 -3.68
C ARG A 703 15.24 -30.45 -3.96
N GLU A 704 16.23 -29.62 -3.67
CA GLU A 704 17.66 -29.95 -3.77
C GLU A 704 17.96 -31.27 -3.04
N GLY A 705 17.50 -31.42 -1.79
CA GLY A 705 17.66 -32.65 -1.05
C GLY A 705 16.99 -33.87 -1.70
N PHE A 706 15.81 -33.66 -2.33
CA PHE A 706 15.08 -34.75 -2.98
C PHE A 706 15.75 -35.18 -4.33
N VAL A 707 16.18 -34.24 -5.15
CA VAL A 707 16.88 -34.50 -6.42
C VAL A 707 18.21 -35.19 -6.15
N ASN A 708 18.92 -34.84 -5.08
CA ASN A 708 20.14 -35.47 -4.63
C ASN A 708 19.94 -36.84 -3.95
N GLY A 709 18.78 -37.49 -4.15
CA GLY A 709 18.52 -38.89 -3.76
C GLY A 709 18.07 -39.11 -2.33
N LYS A 710 17.79 -38.05 -1.51
CA LYS A 710 17.20 -38.23 -0.18
C LYS A 710 15.72 -38.60 -0.28
N THR A 711 15.22 -39.35 0.69
CA THR A 711 13.77 -39.57 0.79
C THR A 711 13.02 -38.24 0.96
N ALA A 712 11.78 -38.12 0.45
CA ALA A 712 11.02 -36.88 0.51
C ALA A 712 10.91 -36.32 1.94
N GLY A 713 10.64 -37.16 2.94
CA GLY A 713 10.59 -36.78 4.35
C GLY A 713 11.95 -36.28 4.91
N ASN A 714 13.07 -36.87 4.49
CA ASN A 714 14.40 -36.42 4.90
C ASN A 714 14.82 -35.15 4.16
N ALA A 715 14.45 -35.02 2.89
CA ALA A 715 14.65 -33.81 2.10
C ALA A 715 13.90 -32.62 2.72
N THR A 716 12.63 -32.79 3.08
CA THR A 716 11.83 -31.79 3.82
C THR A 716 12.47 -31.41 5.15
N SER A 717 12.90 -32.39 5.98
CA SER A 717 13.51 -32.13 7.27
C SER A 717 14.86 -31.39 7.16
N ASN A 718 15.67 -31.73 6.16
CA ASN A 718 16.96 -31.10 5.91
C ASN A 718 16.81 -29.68 5.34
N GLY A 719 15.95 -29.49 4.35
CA GLY A 719 15.64 -28.18 3.80
C GLY A 719 15.15 -27.23 4.89
N PHE A 720 14.29 -27.71 5.78
CA PHE A 720 13.80 -26.95 6.93
C PHE A 720 14.90 -26.63 7.96
N LYS A 721 15.81 -27.56 8.26
CA LYS A 721 16.95 -27.33 9.18
C LYS A 721 17.74 -26.10 8.78
N HIS A 722 18.04 -25.95 7.49
CA HIS A 722 18.87 -24.87 6.97
C HIS A 722 18.09 -23.60 6.63
N GLY A 723 16.81 -23.71 6.22
CA GLY A 723 15.95 -22.59 5.82
C GLY A 723 15.28 -21.87 6.99
N ALA A 724 14.79 -22.62 7.99
CA ALA A 724 13.92 -22.08 9.04
C ALA A 724 14.52 -20.87 9.80
N ARG A 725 15.81 -20.88 10.09
CA ARG A 725 16.46 -19.79 10.83
C ARG A 725 16.48 -18.49 10.03
N VAL A 726 16.76 -18.57 8.75
CA VAL A 726 16.86 -17.40 7.86
C VAL A 726 15.46 -16.84 7.65
N VAL A 727 14.48 -17.69 7.37
CA VAL A 727 13.06 -17.30 7.21
C VAL A 727 12.52 -16.66 8.50
N THR A 728 12.82 -17.23 9.68
CA THR A 728 12.39 -16.65 10.97
C THR A 728 13.00 -15.27 11.19
N ALA A 729 14.29 -15.10 10.91
CA ALA A 729 14.97 -13.83 11.10
C ALA A 729 14.41 -12.75 10.16
N ALA A 730 14.25 -13.10 8.89
CA ALA A 730 13.68 -12.22 7.88
C ALA A 730 12.22 -11.83 8.19
N ALA A 731 11.40 -12.81 8.60
CA ALA A 731 10.02 -12.55 9.02
C ALA A 731 9.95 -11.60 10.23
N LEU A 732 10.79 -11.81 11.25
CA LEU A 732 10.84 -10.93 12.42
C LEU A 732 11.28 -9.51 12.07
N ILE A 733 12.21 -9.34 11.13
CA ILE A 733 12.63 -8.02 10.64
C ILE A 733 11.45 -7.33 9.96
N MET A 734 10.78 -8.01 9.03
CA MET A 734 9.65 -7.42 8.31
C MET A 734 8.47 -7.10 9.23
N ILE A 735 8.12 -8.02 10.15
CA ILE A 735 7.10 -7.76 11.17
C ILE A 735 7.45 -6.50 11.96
N SER A 736 8.73 -6.34 12.34
CA SER A 736 9.17 -5.18 13.12
C SER A 736 9.10 -3.89 12.30
N VAL A 737 9.47 -3.93 11.04
CA VAL A 737 9.40 -2.76 10.14
C VAL A 737 7.95 -2.35 9.93
N PHE A 738 7.07 -3.29 9.58
CA PHE A 738 5.66 -2.98 9.36
C PHE A 738 4.94 -2.57 10.65
N ALA A 739 5.22 -3.23 11.77
CA ALA A 739 4.65 -2.88 13.06
C ALA A 739 5.03 -1.47 13.53
N ALA A 740 6.16 -0.93 13.10
CA ALA A 740 6.54 0.44 13.43
C ALA A 740 5.58 1.48 12.82
N PHE A 741 4.99 1.18 11.66
CA PHE A 741 4.01 2.06 11.04
C PHE A 741 2.66 2.13 11.79
N ILE A 742 2.40 1.20 12.73
CA ILE A 742 1.27 1.30 13.65
C ILE A 742 1.39 2.53 14.57
N LEU A 743 2.62 3.04 14.75
CA LEU A 743 2.90 4.20 15.59
C LEU A 743 2.70 5.55 14.87
N MET A 744 2.42 5.55 13.58
CA MET A 744 2.13 6.76 12.81
C MET A 744 0.75 7.30 13.17
N ASP A 745 0.51 8.57 12.92
CA ASP A 745 -0.77 9.20 13.28
C ASP A 745 -1.90 8.90 12.31
N GLU A 746 -1.56 8.68 11.02
CA GLU A 746 -2.51 8.38 9.95
C GLU A 746 -3.21 7.02 10.12
N PRO A 747 -4.55 6.97 10.25
CA PRO A 747 -5.30 5.73 10.48
C PRO A 747 -5.07 4.67 9.39
N PHE A 748 -4.95 5.10 8.13
CA PHE A 748 -4.66 4.21 7.01
C PHE A 748 -3.31 3.52 7.15
N ILE A 749 -2.27 4.30 7.45
CA ILE A 749 -0.90 3.78 7.56
C ILE A 749 -0.80 2.82 8.76
N LYS A 750 -1.47 3.14 9.87
CA LYS A 750 -1.58 2.24 11.04
C LYS A 750 -2.20 0.91 10.66
N THR A 751 -3.37 0.95 10.03
CA THR A 751 -4.13 -0.24 9.64
C THR A 751 -3.34 -1.09 8.65
N MET A 752 -2.72 -0.47 7.67
CA MET A 752 -1.88 -1.14 6.67
C MET A 752 -0.62 -1.74 7.30
N GLY A 753 0.06 -1.01 8.18
CA GLY A 753 1.21 -1.50 8.93
C GLY A 753 0.87 -2.72 9.79
N PHE A 754 -0.27 -2.67 10.49
CA PHE A 754 -0.80 -3.80 11.25
C PHE A 754 -1.11 -5.00 10.35
N ALA A 755 -1.86 -4.79 9.28
CA ALA A 755 -2.27 -5.85 8.37
C ALA A 755 -1.07 -6.54 7.71
N LEU A 756 -0.05 -5.77 7.27
CA LEU A 756 1.19 -6.32 6.73
C LEU A 756 1.99 -7.10 7.79
N ALA A 757 2.11 -6.57 9.00
CA ALA A 757 2.80 -7.25 10.09
C ALA A 757 2.10 -8.57 10.48
N ALA A 758 0.77 -8.55 10.62
CA ALA A 758 -0.06 -9.72 10.89
C ALA A 758 0.00 -10.73 9.74
N GLY A 759 -0.07 -10.26 8.49
CA GLY A 759 0.04 -11.10 7.30
C GLY A 759 1.37 -11.85 7.23
N VAL A 760 2.49 -11.16 7.45
CA VAL A 760 3.80 -11.78 7.50
C VAL A 760 3.93 -12.75 8.69
N LEU A 761 3.38 -12.40 9.85
CA LEU A 761 3.38 -13.28 11.03
C LEU A 761 2.63 -14.58 10.74
N ILE A 762 1.42 -14.48 10.22
CA ILE A 762 0.56 -15.62 9.88
C ILE A 762 1.21 -16.47 8.79
N ASP A 763 1.65 -15.86 7.70
CA ASP A 763 2.24 -16.58 6.58
C ASP A 763 3.55 -17.29 7.00
N ALA A 764 4.48 -16.59 7.63
CA ALA A 764 5.77 -17.16 7.98
C ALA A 764 5.64 -18.28 9.04
N PHE A 765 4.88 -18.08 10.10
CA PHE A 765 4.89 -19.01 11.23
C PHE A 765 3.80 -20.09 11.15
N VAL A 766 2.60 -19.77 10.64
CA VAL A 766 1.53 -20.76 10.52
C VAL A 766 1.60 -21.48 9.18
N VAL A 767 1.63 -20.75 8.06
CA VAL A 767 1.62 -21.40 6.75
C VAL A 767 2.95 -22.09 6.48
N ARG A 768 4.07 -21.39 6.57
CA ARG A 768 5.38 -21.90 6.13
C ARG A 768 6.06 -22.80 7.13
N MET A 769 5.94 -22.48 8.42
CA MET A 769 6.61 -23.28 9.44
C MET A 769 5.77 -24.47 9.91
N MET A 770 4.44 -24.49 9.66
CA MET A 770 3.56 -25.54 10.12
C MET A 770 2.78 -26.23 8.99
N ILE A 771 1.97 -25.51 8.21
CA ILE A 771 1.09 -26.10 7.18
C ILE A 771 1.91 -26.71 6.04
N ILE A 772 2.86 -25.97 5.46
CA ILE A 772 3.64 -26.46 4.31
C ILE A 772 4.43 -27.73 4.64
N PRO A 773 5.28 -27.76 5.68
CA PRO A 773 6.00 -29.00 6.00
C PRO A 773 5.05 -30.15 6.39
N ALA A 774 3.95 -29.89 7.10
CA ALA A 774 2.96 -30.90 7.41
C ALA A 774 2.35 -31.52 6.14
N THR A 775 1.96 -30.69 5.17
CA THR A 775 1.40 -31.16 3.89
C THR A 775 2.46 -31.89 3.06
N MET A 776 3.71 -31.44 3.06
CA MET A 776 4.82 -32.13 2.38
C MET A 776 5.07 -33.52 2.98
N PHE A 777 4.94 -33.69 4.30
CA PHE A 777 5.03 -35.01 4.93
C PHE A 777 3.83 -35.91 4.62
N VAL A 778 2.62 -35.33 4.51
CA VAL A 778 1.41 -36.08 4.14
C VAL A 778 1.47 -36.56 2.69
N LEU A 779 1.91 -35.73 1.78
CA LEU A 779 1.99 -36.06 0.36
C LEU A 779 3.22 -36.93 0.01
N ASP A 780 4.28 -36.85 0.81
CA ASP A 780 5.56 -37.54 0.61
C ASP A 780 6.06 -37.39 -0.85
N LYS A 781 6.30 -38.49 -1.55
CA LYS A 781 6.78 -38.47 -2.96
C LYS A 781 5.80 -37.80 -3.94
N LYS A 782 4.49 -37.82 -3.66
CA LYS A 782 3.46 -37.21 -4.50
C LYS A 782 3.63 -35.69 -4.56
N ALA A 783 4.20 -35.07 -3.54
CA ALA A 783 4.46 -33.62 -3.55
C ALA A 783 5.32 -33.17 -4.74
N TRP A 784 6.20 -34.03 -5.26
CA TRP A 784 7.12 -33.75 -6.36
C TRP A 784 6.63 -34.31 -7.70
N TRP A 785 5.34 -34.67 -7.81
CA TRP A 785 4.78 -35.19 -9.04
C TRP A 785 4.62 -34.08 -10.09
N PHE A 786 5.13 -34.38 -11.34
CA PHE A 786 5.02 -33.49 -12.48
C PHE A 786 4.70 -34.29 -13.75
N PRO A 787 3.72 -33.89 -14.58
CA PRO A 787 3.33 -34.59 -15.79
C PRO A 787 4.46 -34.58 -16.82
N ARG A 788 4.75 -35.71 -17.45
CA ARG A 788 5.82 -35.83 -18.43
C ARG A 788 5.68 -34.92 -19.65
N TRP A 789 4.44 -34.60 -20.06
CA TRP A 789 4.21 -33.71 -21.18
C TRP A 789 4.55 -32.23 -20.80
N LEU A 790 4.26 -31.83 -19.61
CA LEU A 790 4.55 -30.50 -19.09
C LEU A 790 6.06 -30.36 -18.82
N ASP A 791 6.71 -31.45 -18.39
CA ASP A 791 8.16 -31.50 -18.16
C ASP A 791 9.00 -31.24 -19.42
N LYS A 792 8.44 -31.58 -20.59
CA LYS A 792 9.08 -31.33 -21.89
C LYS A 792 8.98 -29.86 -22.35
N ILE A 793 7.94 -29.15 -21.92
CA ILE A 793 7.66 -27.76 -22.33
C ILE A 793 8.30 -26.77 -21.35
N THR A 794 8.45 -27.19 -20.09
CA THR A 794 8.91 -26.31 -19.01
C THR A 794 10.42 -26.11 -19.08
N PRO A 795 10.92 -24.86 -19.15
CA PRO A 795 12.35 -24.61 -19.13
C PRO A 795 12.98 -25.05 -17.79
N ASN A 796 14.23 -25.50 -17.84
CA ASN A 796 14.95 -25.86 -16.62
C ASN A 796 15.58 -24.58 -16.04
N MET A 797 14.98 -24.02 -15.00
CA MET A 797 15.49 -22.82 -14.32
C MET A 797 16.49 -23.22 -13.22
N ASP A 798 17.77 -22.93 -13.45
CA ASP A 798 18.83 -23.07 -12.43
C ASP A 798 18.86 -21.86 -11.48
N ILE A 799 17.89 -21.80 -10.57
CA ILE A 799 17.80 -20.72 -9.58
C ILE A 799 18.84 -20.93 -8.47
N GLU A 800 19.32 -22.13 -8.31
CA GLU A 800 20.21 -22.56 -7.20
C GLU A 800 21.68 -22.49 -7.55
N GLY A 801 22.05 -22.29 -8.83
CA GLY A 801 23.42 -22.32 -9.29
C GLY A 801 24.02 -23.73 -9.27
N GLU A 802 23.21 -24.77 -9.56
CA GLU A 802 23.66 -26.17 -9.66
C GLU A 802 24.84 -26.31 -10.63
N ALA A 803 24.79 -25.56 -11.73
CA ALA A 803 25.87 -25.46 -12.70
C ALA A 803 27.18 -24.89 -12.10
N LEU A 804 27.13 -24.07 -11.07
CA LEU A 804 28.32 -23.55 -10.37
C LEU A 804 28.90 -24.55 -9.39
N HIS A 805 28.06 -25.41 -8.81
CA HIS A 805 28.51 -26.48 -7.91
C HIS A 805 29.18 -27.62 -8.68
N SER A 806 28.67 -28.01 -9.87
CA SER A 806 29.29 -28.99 -10.75
C SER A 806 30.69 -28.53 -11.23
N ASP A 807 30.79 -27.28 -11.68
CA ASP A 807 32.06 -26.67 -12.10
C ASP A 807 33.10 -26.68 -10.92
N ARG A 808 32.64 -26.49 -9.69
CA ARG A 808 33.47 -26.55 -8.47
C ARG A 808 33.94 -27.94 -8.15
N GLU A 809 33.09 -28.94 -8.21
CA GLU A 809 33.47 -30.33 -7.99
C GLU A 809 34.51 -30.83 -9.01
N GLU A 810 34.35 -30.47 -10.28
CA GLU A 810 35.33 -30.77 -11.32
C GLU A 810 36.67 -30.11 -11.04
N LEU A 811 36.69 -28.83 -10.63
CA LEU A 811 37.91 -28.13 -10.26
C LEU A 811 38.61 -28.78 -9.03
N LEU A 812 37.83 -29.16 -8.03
CA LEU A 812 38.37 -29.84 -6.84
C LEU A 812 38.90 -31.26 -7.17
N ARG A 813 38.24 -32.00 -8.06
CA ARG A 813 38.72 -33.28 -8.56
C ARG A 813 40.01 -33.11 -9.35
N ALA A 814 40.11 -32.16 -10.24
CA ALA A 814 41.30 -31.86 -11.01
C ALA A 814 42.46 -31.38 -10.12
N GLN A 815 42.19 -30.65 -9.05
CA GLN A 815 43.20 -30.26 -8.04
C GLN A 815 43.67 -31.45 -7.21
N ARG A 816 42.78 -32.35 -6.79
CA ARG A 816 43.15 -33.59 -6.07
C ARG A 816 43.95 -34.53 -6.93
N GLU A 817 43.66 -34.66 -8.23
CA GLU A 817 44.44 -35.44 -9.17
C GLU A 817 45.83 -34.88 -9.36
N LYS A 818 45.99 -33.55 -9.50
CA LYS A 818 47.30 -32.89 -9.57
C LYS A 818 48.15 -33.06 -8.30
N VAL A 819 47.54 -33.02 -7.14
CA VAL A 819 48.22 -33.26 -5.84
C VAL A 819 48.56 -34.75 -5.67
N GLY A 820 47.69 -35.65 -6.16
CA GLY A 820 47.96 -37.09 -6.14
C GLY A 820 49.07 -37.51 -7.11
N GLU A 821 49.27 -36.81 -8.23
CA GLU A 821 50.40 -37.02 -9.14
C GLU A 821 51.74 -36.51 -8.59
N THR A 822 51.73 -35.38 -7.83
CA THR A 822 52.96 -34.82 -7.20
C THR A 822 53.46 -35.65 -6.02
N HIS A 823 52.67 -36.58 -5.47
CA HIS A 823 53.12 -37.53 -4.42
C HIS A 823 53.46 -38.93 -4.96
N ARG A 824 53.35 -39.17 -6.27
CA ARG A 824 53.78 -40.45 -6.92
C ARG A 824 54.99 -40.31 -7.86
N GLY A 825 55.63 -39.14 -7.93
CA GLY A 825 56.83 -38.91 -8.69
C GLY A 825 58.07 -38.88 -7.79
#